data_525d2399d16bed6f87e54ce201001f6c
#
_entry.id   525d2399d16bed6f87e54ce201001f6c
#
_cell.length_a   1.000
_cell.length_b   1.000
_cell.length_c   1.000
_cell.angle_alpha   90.00
_cell.angle_beta   90.00
_cell.angle_gamma   90.00
#
_symmetry.space_group_name_H-M   'P 1'
#
loop_
_entity.id
_entity.type
_entity.pdbx_description
1 polymer ?
#
loop_
_entity_poly.entity_id
_entity_poly.type
_entity_poly.pdbx_seq_one_letter_code
_entity_poly.pdbx_strand_id
1 'polypeptide(L)'
;MQAFTRCALLFTPVIRGVLCIGLIVGLSLVALAQAPVGTISGAVTDESGAVIPNASITIRNKATGAERKLTSGEDGNFSVAALPAGEYEVEIQAPGFRTLRREATVTTGSVVTVEVQMKVGQTTEVVTVEAATAQINYESHSVDGVITRQKIQELPLNGRSFLQLAFLEPGVTASPGTTSQYNSLFSVSVLGGESNKTAITVDGGNVRNSIEGNTGMNFSQEVVQEFQLSSSNFDLSTGITSVGAVNIVTRTGGNQYHGSGYFFFRDHNMAAYPALARNPANPDPFFARRNPGVWVGGPIIRDRLFFFTNYEYSNQTSIVTVQPNLPSAVGLAGNFGSPYRGHLFSTRIDWKVTDKHSAFLRYSHDQNKGFGPQGGAVLPSNWLQNRNFSDQGVLNVTSSLTPTLVNDFRFNFTYWQNRNLFADQATCPDCVGLGFPQLNINGTNVTIGNTSNATQGRDLRRFTFLDVVSLQKGAHRMRFGTEFEYAPGTGFWGYCDPACTVALPPEFIRSVVPAAFVGALFPTLPTTITTNQDFLNLPFAGGVVGVGDPGQPPPYNIDKAKLNKRIRFFGQDTWKIRPNFTLNYGLAWNFESTLVNRDLDKPQYLAPLYGSDLSATGNNYNNFSPSLGFAWNVDQSNKTVVRAGAGIYWDTELLWRRLEERGYIGPVGNGRQQVPHTVFTNIFPGIINVGTQQPIPVGAPLPAAGQLTNLTVGQFMQIYNAQIGAIQQSLAPKNLNDLSVRGIQIGKTGVNLYPREYPVQRSYHMNIGVQRELRQDMVLTVDFVRRVFVNTLLGAIDYNRFNRFINVNGTPTQSPVIPRCTAAQAAARNPNDQCSTGVISFWTPGGRGVYNGLLVKLDKRFSKRYLFTASYALTGQSGINGISNLDNWFETYGPQGARHILNVSALAELPWGFQVGFISAMSSRGPLMPSVTSVDLDGDGTTTTPIPGVDFNCFNRGCGKDDLAKAVASFNQQFAGKKDARGQTIPTLTLPTNYEFGDNFSS
;
A
#
# COMPACT_ATOMS: atom_id res chain seq x y z
N MET A 1 14.52 52.24 22.27
CA MET A 1 15.16 51.72 21.03
C MET A 1 15.05 50.20 20.88
N GLN A 2 14.99 49.39 21.93
CA GLN A 2 14.85 47.89 21.84
C GLN A 2 13.43 47.38 21.51
N ALA A 3 12.38 48.20 21.60
CA ALA A 3 11.02 47.76 21.24
C ALA A 3 10.73 47.87 19.73
N PHE A 4 11.41 48.77 19.01
CA PHE A 4 11.24 48.97 17.56
C PHE A 4 11.92 47.86 16.73
N THR A 5 13.00 47.28 17.25
CA THR A 5 13.72 46.20 16.55
C THR A 5 13.00 44.85 16.60
N ARG A 6 12.13 44.60 17.60
CA ARG A 6 11.33 43.37 17.69
C ARG A 6 10.07 43.37 16.79
N CYS A 7 9.51 44.54 16.48
CA CYS A 7 8.41 44.64 15.51
C CYS A 7 8.86 44.44 14.06
N ALA A 8 10.06 44.91 13.70
CA ALA A 8 10.58 44.75 12.34
C ALA A 8 10.93 43.29 11.99
N LEU A 9 11.25 42.44 12.97
CA LEU A 9 11.56 41.04 12.79
C LEU A 9 10.33 40.14 12.64
N LEU A 10 9.14 40.57 13.04
CA LEU A 10 7.87 39.86 12.91
C LEU A 10 7.16 40.13 11.57
N PHE A 11 7.43 41.26 10.94
CA PHE A 11 6.82 41.65 9.65
C PHE A 11 7.55 41.06 8.41
N THR A 12 8.82 40.74 8.53
CA THR A 12 9.62 40.20 7.40
C THR A 12 9.13 38.83 6.87
N PRO A 13 8.69 37.86 7.66
CA PRO A 13 8.17 36.62 7.10
C PRO A 13 6.81 36.79 6.43
N VAL A 14 5.95 37.71 6.92
CA VAL A 14 4.63 37.95 6.32
C VAL A 14 4.78 38.69 4.98
N ILE A 15 5.64 39.68 4.89
CA ILE A 15 5.92 40.42 3.63
C ILE A 15 6.61 39.51 2.61
N ARG A 16 7.51 38.63 3.05
CA ARG A 16 8.10 37.60 2.19
C ARG A 16 7.06 36.54 1.77
N GLY A 17 6.16 36.17 2.66
CA GLY A 17 5.01 35.29 2.35
C GLY A 17 4.09 35.94 1.31
N VAL A 18 3.72 37.18 1.47
CA VAL A 18 2.86 37.93 0.52
C VAL A 18 3.58 38.16 -0.81
N LEU A 19 4.87 38.49 -0.81
CA LEU A 19 5.68 38.60 -2.03
C LEU A 19 5.88 37.26 -2.71
N CYS A 20 6.09 36.16 -1.96
CA CYS A 20 6.12 34.80 -2.54
C CYS A 20 4.76 34.40 -3.10
N ILE A 21 3.66 34.71 -2.41
CA ILE A 21 2.30 34.47 -2.92
C ILE A 21 2.03 35.33 -4.15
N GLY A 22 2.43 36.58 -4.15
CA GLY A 22 2.34 37.49 -5.31
C GLY A 22 3.21 37.02 -6.50
N LEU A 23 4.41 36.50 -6.23
CA LEU A 23 5.27 35.92 -7.26
C LEU A 23 4.73 34.58 -7.77
N ILE A 24 4.17 33.75 -6.87
CA ILE A 24 3.50 32.49 -7.23
C ILE A 24 2.25 32.77 -8.05
N VAL A 25 1.45 33.77 -7.69
CA VAL A 25 0.26 34.19 -8.44
C VAL A 25 0.68 34.83 -9.79
N GLY A 26 1.79 35.56 -9.84
CA GLY A 26 2.33 36.12 -11.09
C GLY A 26 2.98 35.11 -12.02
N LEU A 27 3.58 34.05 -11.49
CA LEU A 27 4.11 32.88 -12.23
C LEU A 27 3.05 31.85 -12.59
N SER A 28 1.88 31.87 -11.94
CA SER A 28 0.75 30.98 -12.22
C SER A 28 0.02 31.27 -13.54
N LEU A 29 0.46 32.23 -14.31
CA LEU A 29 -0.04 32.45 -15.68
C LEU A 29 0.41 31.36 -16.69
N VAL A 30 1.20 30.36 -16.27
CA VAL A 30 1.71 29.25 -17.13
C VAL A 30 1.70 27.88 -16.42
N ALA A 31 0.87 27.65 -15.41
CA ALA A 31 0.85 26.39 -14.69
C ALA A 31 -0.52 25.66 -14.80
N LEU A 32 -0.53 24.34 -14.76
CA LEU A 32 -1.51 23.46 -15.43
C LEU A 32 -1.88 22.18 -14.62
N ALA A 33 -3.18 21.86 -14.30
CA ALA A 33 -3.60 20.75 -13.42
C ALA A 33 -4.83 19.87 -13.81
N GLN A 34 -5.06 18.71 -13.20
CA GLN A 34 -6.19 17.82 -13.46
C GLN A 34 -7.22 17.73 -12.35
N ALA A 35 -8.51 17.69 -12.74
CA ALA A 35 -9.66 17.42 -11.91
C ALA A 35 -10.22 15.99 -12.12
N PRO A 36 -10.90 15.39 -11.11
CA PRO A 36 -11.78 14.24 -11.29
C PRO A 36 -13.05 14.70 -12.01
N VAL A 37 -12.93 14.93 -13.30
CA VAL A 37 -13.95 15.49 -14.17
C VAL A 37 -14.09 14.65 -15.42
N GLY A 38 -15.23 14.75 -16.08
CA GLY A 38 -15.44 14.18 -17.40
C GLY A 38 -15.50 15.26 -18.48
N THR A 39 -15.79 14.81 -19.68
CA THR A 39 -15.92 15.63 -20.88
C THR A 39 -17.20 15.26 -21.61
N ILE A 40 -17.94 16.24 -22.12
CA ILE A 40 -18.97 16.01 -23.14
C ILE A 40 -18.38 16.47 -24.45
N SER A 41 -18.35 15.57 -25.46
CA SER A 41 -17.94 15.87 -26.82
C SER A 41 -19.03 15.46 -27.81
N GLY A 42 -18.97 15.93 -29.05
CA GLY A 42 -19.92 15.52 -30.08
C GLY A 42 -19.68 16.22 -31.41
N ALA A 43 -20.48 15.83 -32.42
CA ALA A 43 -20.55 16.49 -33.72
C ALA A 43 -22.01 16.83 -34.03
N VAL A 44 -22.25 18.02 -34.55
CA VAL A 44 -23.57 18.47 -34.98
C VAL A 44 -23.67 18.31 -36.47
N THR A 45 -24.64 17.49 -36.94
CA THR A 45 -24.90 17.18 -38.33
C THR A 45 -26.37 17.40 -38.67
N ASP A 46 -26.69 17.53 -39.92
CA ASP A 46 -28.06 17.48 -40.44
C ASP A 46 -28.51 16.02 -40.76
N GLU A 47 -29.71 15.84 -41.26
CA GLU A 47 -30.25 14.52 -41.63
C GLU A 47 -29.46 13.83 -42.77
N SER A 48 -28.73 14.58 -43.59
CA SER A 48 -27.88 14.05 -44.65
C SER A 48 -26.47 13.65 -44.15
N GLY A 49 -26.13 13.99 -42.90
CA GLY A 49 -24.79 13.80 -42.33
C GLY A 49 -23.83 14.96 -42.61
N ALA A 50 -24.30 16.07 -43.26
CA ALA A 50 -23.47 17.27 -43.42
C ALA A 50 -23.28 17.99 -42.08
N VAL A 51 -22.08 18.49 -41.81
CA VAL A 51 -21.74 19.17 -40.54
C VAL A 51 -22.43 20.55 -40.45
N ILE A 52 -22.86 20.91 -39.26
CA ILE A 52 -23.47 22.22 -38.97
C ILE A 52 -22.47 23.04 -38.11
N PRO A 53 -21.75 24.00 -38.73
CA PRO A 53 -20.86 24.90 -37.98
C PRO A 53 -21.65 25.97 -37.22
N ASN A 54 -21.04 26.50 -36.13
CA ASN A 54 -21.59 27.60 -35.34
C ASN A 54 -22.95 27.30 -34.67
N ALA A 55 -23.34 26.04 -34.54
CA ALA A 55 -24.51 25.67 -33.74
C ALA A 55 -24.27 26.05 -32.27
N SER A 56 -25.24 26.69 -31.63
CA SER A 56 -25.20 27.07 -30.22
C SER A 56 -25.44 25.83 -29.35
N ILE A 57 -24.54 25.55 -28.44
CA ILE A 57 -24.61 24.40 -27.52
C ILE A 57 -24.62 24.93 -26.10
N THR A 58 -25.67 24.57 -25.34
CA THR A 58 -25.78 24.84 -23.90
C THR A 58 -25.78 23.53 -23.14
N ILE A 59 -24.79 23.33 -22.25
CA ILE A 59 -24.67 22.17 -21.37
C ILE A 59 -25.02 22.60 -19.95
N ARG A 60 -26.06 22.03 -19.36
CA ARG A 60 -26.61 22.40 -18.05
C ARG A 60 -26.55 21.23 -17.09
N ASN A 61 -25.96 21.42 -15.92
CA ASN A 61 -25.99 20.45 -14.83
C ASN A 61 -27.38 20.46 -14.16
N LYS A 62 -28.06 19.32 -14.11
CA LYS A 62 -29.44 19.22 -13.58
C LYS A 62 -29.53 19.50 -12.08
N ALA A 63 -28.52 19.10 -11.30
CA ALA A 63 -28.54 19.25 -9.84
C ALA A 63 -28.25 20.68 -9.38
N THR A 64 -27.33 21.38 -10.05
CA THR A 64 -26.82 22.70 -9.65
C THR A 64 -27.32 23.85 -10.50
N GLY A 65 -27.89 23.57 -11.69
CA GLY A 65 -28.28 24.57 -12.70
C GLY A 65 -27.09 25.25 -13.38
N ALA A 66 -25.87 24.80 -13.15
CA ALA A 66 -24.66 25.36 -13.77
C ALA A 66 -24.65 25.12 -15.28
N GLU A 67 -24.44 26.19 -16.07
CA GLU A 67 -24.45 26.15 -17.54
C GLU A 67 -23.07 26.43 -18.12
N ARG A 68 -22.78 25.76 -19.25
CA ARG A 68 -21.64 26.04 -20.15
C ARG A 68 -22.18 26.26 -21.55
N LYS A 69 -21.80 27.39 -22.17
CA LYS A 69 -22.23 27.76 -23.53
C LYS A 69 -21.05 27.81 -24.47
N LEU A 70 -21.20 27.22 -25.64
CA LEU A 70 -20.19 27.18 -26.69
C LEU A 70 -20.85 27.07 -28.05
N THR A 71 -20.06 27.10 -29.12
CA THR A 71 -20.52 26.85 -30.51
C THR A 71 -19.75 25.70 -31.10
N SER A 72 -20.37 24.96 -32.04
CA SER A 72 -19.65 23.96 -32.83
C SER A 72 -18.59 24.62 -33.73
N GLY A 73 -17.50 23.90 -33.96
CA GLY A 73 -16.43 24.33 -34.85
C GLY A 73 -16.83 24.31 -36.36
N GLU A 74 -15.91 24.71 -37.22
CA GLU A 74 -16.11 24.63 -38.68
C GLU A 74 -16.35 23.19 -39.17
N ASP A 75 -15.82 22.22 -38.44
CA ASP A 75 -15.98 20.77 -38.64
C ASP A 75 -17.22 20.18 -37.93
N GLY A 76 -18.10 21.05 -37.37
CA GLY A 76 -19.27 20.66 -36.60
C GLY A 76 -18.96 20.06 -35.23
N ASN A 77 -17.71 19.88 -34.86
CA ASN A 77 -17.34 19.27 -33.59
C ASN A 77 -17.46 20.26 -32.42
N PHE A 78 -17.78 19.73 -31.24
CA PHE A 78 -17.75 20.46 -29.98
C PHE A 78 -17.19 19.59 -28.86
N SER A 79 -16.58 20.22 -27.85
CA SER A 79 -16.10 19.53 -26.66
C SER A 79 -16.10 20.47 -25.46
N VAL A 80 -16.62 20.00 -24.31
CA VAL A 80 -16.59 20.71 -23.03
C VAL A 80 -15.92 19.82 -22.01
N ALA A 81 -14.69 20.15 -21.67
CA ALA A 81 -13.89 19.46 -20.65
C ALA A 81 -14.16 20.02 -19.24
N ALA A 82 -13.63 19.34 -18.23
CA ALA A 82 -13.69 19.72 -16.83
C ALA A 82 -15.13 19.85 -16.29
N LEU A 83 -16.01 18.93 -16.69
CA LEU A 83 -17.36 18.82 -16.14
C LEU A 83 -17.34 17.88 -14.92
N PRO A 84 -17.86 18.33 -13.75
CA PRO A 84 -18.07 17.45 -12.60
C PRO A 84 -18.93 16.24 -12.95
N ALA A 85 -18.75 15.11 -12.26
CA ALA A 85 -19.61 13.95 -12.41
C ALA A 85 -21.05 14.30 -12.05
N GLY A 86 -22.02 13.86 -12.86
CA GLY A 86 -23.44 14.15 -12.68
C GLY A 86 -24.26 14.04 -13.94
N GLU A 87 -25.53 14.41 -13.82
CA GLU A 87 -26.48 14.43 -14.93
C GLU A 87 -26.55 15.81 -15.57
N TYR A 88 -26.51 15.84 -16.88
CA TYR A 88 -26.51 17.05 -17.71
C TYR A 88 -27.61 17.02 -18.76
N GLU A 89 -28.14 18.18 -19.07
CA GLU A 89 -28.94 18.45 -20.26
C GLU A 89 -28.08 19.19 -21.28
N VAL A 90 -28.02 18.66 -22.51
CA VAL A 90 -27.32 19.27 -23.65
C VAL A 90 -28.38 19.78 -24.60
N GLU A 91 -28.49 21.09 -24.73
CA GLU A 91 -29.39 21.75 -25.66
C GLU A 91 -28.59 22.31 -26.84
N ILE A 92 -29.05 21.99 -28.05
CA ILE A 92 -28.41 22.40 -29.30
C ILE A 92 -29.39 23.16 -30.13
N GLN A 93 -28.96 24.34 -30.62
CA GLN A 93 -29.73 25.24 -31.47
C GLN A 93 -28.94 25.67 -32.70
N ALA A 94 -29.56 25.62 -33.87
CA ALA A 94 -29.00 26.15 -35.10
C ALA A 94 -30.10 26.82 -35.94
N PRO A 95 -29.81 27.92 -36.68
CA PRO A 95 -30.80 28.57 -37.51
C PRO A 95 -31.36 27.65 -38.57
N GLY A 96 -32.67 27.52 -38.68
CA GLY A 96 -33.35 26.64 -39.64
C GLY A 96 -33.56 25.21 -39.19
N PHE A 97 -33.13 24.86 -37.96
CA PHE A 97 -33.30 23.55 -37.37
C PHE A 97 -34.11 23.59 -36.08
N ARG A 98 -34.77 22.47 -35.75
CA ARG A 98 -35.46 22.30 -34.45
C ARG A 98 -34.47 22.22 -33.30
N THR A 99 -34.77 22.83 -32.18
CA THR A 99 -33.94 22.69 -30.95
C THR A 99 -33.96 21.23 -30.50
N LEU A 100 -32.74 20.69 -30.31
CA LEU A 100 -32.55 19.33 -29.81
C LEU A 100 -32.08 19.37 -28.34
N ARG A 101 -32.74 18.60 -27.47
CA ARG A 101 -32.29 18.36 -26.08
C ARG A 101 -31.94 16.91 -25.89
N ARG A 102 -30.78 16.69 -25.30
CA ARG A 102 -30.31 15.34 -24.90
C ARG A 102 -29.85 15.33 -23.46
N GLU A 103 -30.10 14.23 -22.80
CA GLU A 103 -29.53 13.95 -21.49
C GLU A 103 -28.18 13.26 -21.63
N ALA A 104 -27.23 13.59 -20.76
CA ALA A 104 -25.90 12.98 -20.71
C ALA A 104 -25.47 12.78 -19.26
N THR A 105 -25.03 11.58 -18.91
CA THR A 105 -24.46 11.28 -17.60
C THR A 105 -22.96 11.32 -17.70
N VAL A 106 -22.34 12.31 -17.07
CA VAL A 106 -20.87 12.48 -17.01
C VAL A 106 -20.36 11.71 -15.80
N THR A 107 -19.42 10.80 -16.04
CA THR A 107 -18.68 10.12 -14.99
C THR A 107 -17.20 10.55 -15.04
N THR A 108 -16.51 10.37 -13.92
CA THR A 108 -15.10 10.77 -13.78
C THR A 108 -14.22 10.09 -14.82
N GLY A 109 -13.37 10.88 -15.47
CA GLY A 109 -12.44 10.40 -16.50
C GLY A 109 -13.10 9.98 -17.81
N SER A 110 -14.44 10.03 -17.91
CA SER A 110 -15.14 9.64 -19.13
C SER A 110 -15.23 10.77 -20.15
N VAL A 111 -15.24 10.37 -21.42
CA VAL A 111 -15.67 11.24 -22.51
C VAL A 111 -17.02 10.74 -22.99
N VAL A 112 -18.05 11.51 -22.73
CA VAL A 112 -19.43 11.22 -23.18
C VAL A 112 -19.61 11.84 -24.54
N THR A 113 -19.74 11.01 -25.56
CA THR A 113 -19.99 11.48 -26.93
C THR A 113 -21.50 11.61 -27.14
N VAL A 114 -21.92 12.82 -27.46
CA VAL A 114 -23.32 13.15 -27.82
C VAL A 114 -23.38 13.38 -29.33
N GLU A 115 -23.86 12.37 -30.07
CA GLU A 115 -24.11 12.52 -31.50
C GLU A 115 -25.39 13.30 -31.70
N VAL A 116 -25.33 14.33 -32.51
CA VAL A 116 -26.40 15.28 -32.75
C VAL A 116 -26.74 15.32 -34.22
N GLN A 117 -27.88 14.73 -34.58
CA GLN A 117 -28.48 14.90 -35.91
C GLN A 117 -29.68 15.82 -35.78
N MET A 118 -29.57 17.02 -36.33
CA MET A 118 -30.62 18.04 -36.26
C MET A 118 -31.61 17.90 -37.46
N LYS A 119 -32.87 18.10 -37.15
CA LYS A 119 -33.94 18.07 -38.13
C LYS A 119 -34.32 19.49 -38.55
N VAL A 120 -34.56 19.69 -39.82
CA VAL A 120 -35.03 20.96 -40.36
C VAL A 120 -36.40 21.30 -39.72
N GLY A 121 -36.55 22.56 -39.29
CA GLY A 121 -37.80 23.07 -38.70
C GLY A 121 -37.58 24.36 -37.92
N GLN A 122 -38.62 24.84 -37.23
CA GLN A 122 -38.48 26.07 -36.45
C GLN A 122 -37.76 25.80 -35.13
N THR A 123 -36.89 26.73 -34.71
CA THR A 123 -36.11 26.67 -33.45
C THR A 123 -36.96 26.62 -32.19
N THR A 124 -38.24 26.99 -32.29
CA THR A 124 -39.25 26.89 -31.20
C THR A 124 -39.76 25.47 -30.97
N GLU A 125 -39.55 24.56 -31.93
CA GLU A 125 -39.90 23.16 -31.76
C GLU A 125 -38.78 22.40 -31.07
N VAL A 126 -39.07 21.77 -29.92
CA VAL A 126 -38.10 21.04 -29.10
C VAL A 126 -38.29 19.54 -29.27
N VAL A 127 -37.24 18.84 -29.64
CA VAL A 127 -37.20 17.38 -29.68
C VAL A 127 -36.36 16.89 -28.50
N THR A 128 -36.97 16.24 -27.51
CA THR A 128 -36.26 15.61 -26.41
C THR A 128 -35.96 14.15 -26.73
N VAL A 129 -34.72 13.75 -26.70
CA VAL A 129 -34.30 12.35 -26.87
C VAL A 129 -33.70 11.87 -25.58
N GLU A 130 -34.37 10.91 -24.92
CA GLU A 130 -33.77 10.26 -23.73
C GLU A 130 -32.57 9.43 -24.17
N ALA A 131 -31.40 9.79 -23.66
CA ALA A 131 -30.17 9.05 -23.91
C ALA A 131 -30.01 7.92 -22.88
N ALA A 132 -30.71 6.83 -23.09
CA ALA A 132 -30.35 5.56 -22.45
C ALA A 132 -29.12 4.95 -23.17
N THR A 133 -28.01 5.65 -23.19
CA THR A 133 -26.80 5.17 -23.89
C THR A 133 -25.86 4.40 -22.97
N ALA A 134 -25.47 3.22 -23.42
CA ALA A 134 -24.35 2.48 -22.84
C ALA A 134 -23.09 3.36 -22.83
N GLN A 135 -22.29 3.26 -21.75
CA GLN A 135 -21.06 4.07 -21.67
C GLN A 135 -19.92 3.36 -22.41
N ILE A 136 -19.93 3.39 -23.71
CA ILE A 136 -18.75 3.07 -24.51
C ILE A 136 -17.90 4.34 -24.58
N ASN A 137 -16.60 4.20 -24.30
CA ASN A 137 -15.66 5.30 -24.47
C ASN A 137 -15.06 5.23 -25.87
N TYR A 138 -15.49 6.12 -26.74
CA TYR A 138 -15.07 6.13 -28.16
C TYR A 138 -13.72 6.82 -28.39
N GLU A 139 -13.13 7.43 -27.38
CA GLU A 139 -11.94 8.26 -27.54
C GLU A 139 -10.74 7.80 -26.68
N SER A 140 -10.95 6.93 -25.69
CA SER A 140 -9.88 6.47 -24.79
C SER A 140 -9.34 5.10 -25.16
N HIS A 141 -8.02 4.97 -25.10
CA HIS A 141 -7.28 3.71 -25.25
C HIS A 141 -7.03 3.01 -23.89
N SER A 142 -7.37 3.66 -22.80
CA SER A 142 -7.16 3.16 -21.42
C SER A 142 -8.07 1.98 -21.10
N VAL A 143 -7.61 1.14 -20.17
CA VAL A 143 -8.44 0.12 -19.53
C VAL A 143 -8.93 0.67 -18.19
N ASP A 144 -10.12 1.24 -18.19
CA ASP A 144 -10.73 1.93 -17.07
C ASP A 144 -12.08 1.33 -16.70
N GLY A 145 -12.46 1.45 -15.43
CA GLY A 145 -13.80 1.14 -14.94
C GLY A 145 -14.32 2.17 -13.96
N VAL A 146 -15.61 2.38 -13.92
CA VAL A 146 -16.27 3.30 -12.98
C VAL A 146 -17.26 2.54 -12.11
N ILE A 147 -17.14 2.71 -10.80
CA ILE A 147 -18.07 2.19 -9.81
C ILE A 147 -19.00 3.35 -9.40
N THR A 148 -20.24 3.25 -9.79
CA THR A 148 -21.25 4.30 -9.60
C THR A 148 -21.81 4.34 -8.18
N ARG A 149 -22.41 5.46 -7.81
CA ARG A 149 -23.08 5.66 -6.52
C ARG A 149 -24.08 4.55 -6.19
N GLN A 150 -24.86 4.09 -7.17
CA GLN A 150 -25.85 3.03 -6.96
C GLN A 150 -25.16 1.72 -6.52
N LYS A 151 -24.08 1.31 -7.19
CA LYS A 151 -23.32 0.12 -6.77
C LYS A 151 -22.71 0.30 -5.38
N ILE A 152 -22.20 1.51 -5.05
CA ILE A 152 -21.60 1.82 -3.74
C ILE A 152 -22.64 1.72 -2.62
N GLN A 153 -23.85 2.20 -2.82
CA GLN A 153 -24.89 2.23 -1.79
C GLN A 153 -25.56 0.88 -1.54
N GLU A 154 -25.83 0.14 -2.63
CA GLU A 154 -26.81 -0.94 -2.62
C GLU A 154 -26.17 -2.34 -2.61
N LEU A 155 -24.89 -2.46 -2.95
CA LEU A 155 -24.18 -3.74 -2.84
C LEU A 155 -23.78 -4.03 -1.38
N PRO A 156 -23.91 -5.28 -0.92
CA PRO A 156 -23.63 -5.65 0.46
C PRO A 156 -22.11 -5.67 0.74
N LEU A 157 -21.61 -4.65 1.40
CA LEU A 157 -20.18 -4.52 1.77
C LEU A 157 -19.96 -4.84 3.24
N ASN A 158 -19.11 -5.81 3.52
CA ASN A 158 -18.67 -6.11 4.86
C ASN A 158 -17.72 -5.02 5.37
N GLY A 159 -18.16 -4.24 6.35
CA GLY A 159 -17.36 -3.16 6.93
C GLY A 159 -17.52 -1.80 6.25
N ARG A 160 -18.41 -1.67 5.28
CA ARG A 160 -18.74 -0.43 4.56
C ARG A 160 -17.54 0.19 3.84
N SER A 161 -16.56 -0.65 3.50
CA SER A 161 -15.41 -0.18 2.76
C SER A 161 -15.68 -0.23 1.26
N PHE A 162 -15.98 0.92 0.70
CA PHE A 162 -16.31 1.05 -0.73
C PHE A 162 -15.13 0.67 -1.65
N LEU A 163 -13.88 0.82 -1.21
CA LEU A 163 -12.71 0.42 -2.00
C LEU A 163 -12.65 -1.09 -2.27
N GLN A 164 -13.35 -1.91 -1.49
CA GLN A 164 -13.49 -3.33 -1.80
C GLN A 164 -14.17 -3.54 -3.15
N LEU A 165 -15.09 -2.66 -3.57
CA LEU A 165 -15.75 -2.75 -4.87
C LEU A 165 -14.79 -2.61 -6.07
N ALA A 166 -13.54 -2.21 -5.84
CA ALA A 166 -12.52 -2.21 -6.89
C ALA A 166 -12.32 -3.60 -7.53
N PHE A 167 -12.60 -4.69 -6.79
CA PHE A 167 -12.51 -6.04 -7.33
C PHE A 167 -13.56 -6.35 -8.42
N LEU A 168 -14.62 -5.54 -8.55
CA LEU A 168 -15.57 -5.67 -9.66
C LEU A 168 -14.93 -5.40 -11.03
N GLU A 169 -13.79 -4.72 -11.06
CA GLU A 169 -12.98 -4.59 -12.25
C GLU A 169 -12.10 -5.85 -12.43
N PRO A 170 -12.00 -6.41 -13.65
CA PRO A 170 -11.31 -7.66 -13.87
C PRO A 170 -9.81 -7.56 -13.55
N GLY A 171 -9.27 -8.55 -12.85
CA GLY A 171 -7.85 -8.62 -12.49
C GLY A 171 -7.43 -7.68 -11.36
N VAL A 172 -8.39 -7.16 -10.59
CA VAL A 172 -8.16 -6.28 -9.44
C VAL A 172 -8.48 -7.02 -8.15
N THR A 173 -7.66 -6.82 -7.13
CA THR A 173 -7.91 -7.31 -5.77
C THR A 173 -7.76 -6.16 -4.78
N ALA A 174 -8.65 -6.10 -3.81
CA ALA A 174 -8.61 -5.11 -2.74
C ALA A 174 -8.52 -5.83 -1.39
N SER A 175 -7.55 -5.45 -0.59
CA SER A 175 -7.34 -5.99 0.75
C SER A 175 -7.61 -4.90 1.78
N PRO A 176 -8.56 -5.12 2.72
CA PRO A 176 -8.65 -4.28 3.89
C PRO A 176 -7.42 -4.52 4.76
N GLY A 177 -6.83 -3.46 5.28
CA GLY A 177 -5.81 -3.57 6.32
C GLY A 177 -6.38 -4.23 7.58
N THR A 178 -5.51 -4.86 8.36
CA THR A 178 -5.90 -5.39 9.67
C THR A 178 -6.15 -4.24 10.65
N THR A 179 -7.06 -4.44 11.60
CA THR A 179 -7.40 -3.44 12.63
C THR A 179 -6.29 -3.21 13.63
N SER A 180 -5.27 -4.07 13.67
CA SER A 180 -4.25 -4.06 14.72
C SER A 180 -3.11 -3.08 14.49
N GLN A 181 -2.68 -2.84 13.25
CA GLN A 181 -1.51 -2.01 12.99
C GLN A 181 -1.85 -0.71 12.25
N TYR A 182 -2.77 -0.75 11.30
CA TYR A 182 -3.10 0.37 10.43
C TYR A 182 -4.60 0.70 10.41
N ASN A 183 -5.38 0.15 11.33
CA ASN A 183 -6.79 0.47 11.55
C ASN A 183 -7.61 0.53 10.26
N SER A 184 -7.64 -0.57 9.53
CA SER A 184 -8.46 -0.74 8.32
C SER A 184 -8.07 0.14 7.13
N LEU A 185 -6.82 0.60 7.06
CA LEU A 185 -6.31 1.26 5.86
C LEU A 185 -6.24 0.27 4.68
N PHE A 186 -6.49 0.77 3.48
CA PHE A 186 -6.68 -0.07 2.29
C PHE A 186 -5.47 -0.07 1.37
N SER A 187 -5.30 -1.21 0.70
CA SER A 187 -4.45 -1.33 -0.46
C SER A 187 -5.19 -2.04 -1.60
N VAL A 188 -4.93 -1.64 -2.83
CA VAL A 188 -5.56 -2.19 -4.04
C VAL A 188 -4.45 -2.67 -4.97
N SER A 189 -4.46 -3.96 -5.32
CA SER A 189 -3.58 -4.53 -6.33
C SER A 189 -4.27 -4.55 -7.69
N VAL A 190 -3.59 -4.09 -8.70
CA VAL A 190 -4.13 -3.97 -10.06
C VAL A 190 -3.25 -4.74 -11.02
N LEU A 191 -3.82 -5.77 -11.69
CA LEU A 191 -3.17 -6.54 -12.75
C LEU A 191 -1.76 -7.01 -12.36
N GLY A 192 -1.64 -7.68 -11.22
CA GLY A 192 -0.39 -8.26 -10.73
C GLY A 192 0.61 -7.27 -10.13
N GLY A 193 0.28 -5.98 -10.03
CA GLY A 193 1.15 -4.98 -9.40
C GLY A 193 1.07 -5.01 -7.88
N GLU A 194 2.10 -4.50 -7.22
CA GLU A 194 2.14 -4.38 -5.75
C GLU A 194 1.05 -3.43 -5.24
N SER A 195 0.26 -3.87 -4.27
CA SER A 195 -0.91 -3.12 -3.77
C SER A 195 -0.54 -1.79 -3.10
N ASN A 196 0.66 -1.70 -2.53
CA ASN A 196 1.18 -0.49 -1.89
C ASN A 196 1.70 0.56 -2.87
N LYS A 197 1.60 0.30 -4.20
CA LYS A 197 2.05 1.20 -5.28
C LYS A 197 0.91 1.77 -6.12
N THR A 198 -0.33 1.38 -5.86
CA THR A 198 -1.50 1.97 -6.51
C THR A 198 -1.71 3.42 -6.03
N ALA A 199 -1.88 4.34 -6.96
CA ALA A 199 -2.23 5.72 -6.62
C ALA A 199 -3.69 5.79 -6.17
N ILE A 200 -3.96 6.47 -5.06
CA ILE A 200 -5.33 6.66 -4.55
C ILE A 200 -5.54 8.14 -4.24
N THR A 201 -6.51 8.74 -4.91
CA THR A 201 -6.85 10.15 -4.75
C THR A 201 -8.32 10.33 -4.39
N VAL A 202 -8.63 11.37 -3.61
CA VAL A 202 -10.00 11.80 -3.32
C VAL A 202 -10.16 13.25 -3.76
N ASP A 203 -11.04 13.52 -4.71
CA ASP A 203 -11.17 14.77 -5.45
C ASP A 203 -9.82 15.28 -5.98
N GLY A 204 -8.95 14.33 -6.42
CA GLY A 204 -7.59 14.58 -6.88
C GLY A 204 -6.56 14.85 -5.78
N GLY A 205 -6.97 14.91 -4.51
CA GLY A 205 -6.05 14.97 -3.38
C GLY A 205 -5.50 13.57 -3.04
N ASN A 206 -4.19 13.41 -3.04
CA ASN A 206 -3.54 12.14 -2.77
C ASN A 206 -3.75 11.71 -1.29
N VAL A 207 -4.33 10.54 -1.07
CA VAL A 207 -4.57 9.95 0.26
C VAL A 207 -3.68 8.75 0.56
N ARG A 208 -2.87 8.31 -0.40
CA ARG A 208 -1.86 7.28 -0.17
C ARG A 208 -0.77 7.84 0.75
N ASN A 209 -0.44 7.15 1.84
CA ASN A 209 0.72 7.54 2.63
C ASN A 209 2.03 7.09 1.94
N SER A 210 3.01 7.98 1.87
CA SER A 210 4.28 7.69 1.20
C SER A 210 5.21 6.80 2.03
N ILE A 211 4.89 6.57 3.30
CA ILE A 211 5.73 5.78 4.21
C ILE A 211 5.50 4.30 3.96
N GLU A 212 4.24 3.85 3.95
CA GLU A 212 3.83 2.44 3.87
C GLU A 212 3.16 2.06 2.53
N GLY A 213 2.62 3.04 1.80
CA GLY A 213 1.99 2.86 0.50
C GLY A 213 0.49 2.53 0.51
N ASN A 214 -0.13 2.29 1.65
CA ASN A 214 -1.58 2.16 1.79
C ASN A 214 -2.26 3.55 1.97
N THR A 215 -3.58 3.59 2.12
CA THR A 215 -4.27 4.86 2.42
C THR A 215 -3.86 5.39 3.79
N GLY A 216 -3.72 6.71 3.91
CA GLY A 216 -3.47 7.39 5.19
C GLY A 216 -4.74 7.80 5.93
N MET A 217 -5.92 7.66 5.32
CA MET A 217 -7.20 7.98 5.93
C MET A 217 -8.35 7.17 5.30
N ASN A 218 -9.42 7.00 6.06
CA ASN A 218 -10.66 6.38 5.63
C ASN A 218 -11.73 7.44 5.34
N PHE A 219 -12.73 7.05 4.56
CA PHE A 219 -13.90 7.89 4.26
C PHE A 219 -15.16 7.07 4.45
N SER A 220 -16.22 7.72 4.93
CA SER A 220 -17.54 7.09 4.94
C SER A 220 -18.00 6.77 3.51
N GLN A 221 -18.62 5.62 3.32
CA GLN A 221 -19.27 5.24 2.06
C GLN A 221 -20.29 6.29 1.58
N GLU A 222 -20.91 7.01 2.51
CA GLU A 222 -21.89 8.03 2.20
C GLU A 222 -21.31 9.31 1.57
N VAL A 223 -20.00 9.54 1.74
CA VAL A 223 -19.29 10.68 1.12
C VAL A 223 -19.02 10.45 -0.36
N VAL A 224 -18.91 9.19 -0.79
CA VAL A 224 -18.46 8.84 -2.14
C VAL A 224 -19.60 8.92 -3.15
N GLN A 225 -19.42 9.69 -4.22
CA GLN A 225 -20.31 9.76 -5.36
C GLN A 225 -20.06 8.63 -6.34
N GLU A 226 -18.79 8.46 -6.71
CA GLU A 226 -18.31 7.40 -7.58
C GLU A 226 -16.80 7.28 -7.44
N PHE A 227 -16.20 6.21 -7.94
CA PHE A 227 -14.78 6.16 -8.17
C PHE A 227 -14.43 5.49 -9.50
N GLN A 228 -13.41 6.02 -10.13
CA GLN A 228 -12.80 5.45 -11.32
C GLN A 228 -11.58 4.62 -10.91
N LEU A 229 -11.45 3.45 -11.52
CA LEU A 229 -10.25 2.64 -11.44
C LEU A 229 -9.62 2.57 -12.82
N SER A 230 -8.37 3.02 -12.93
CA SER A 230 -7.58 2.98 -14.15
C SER A 230 -6.54 1.88 -14.04
N SER A 231 -6.71 0.84 -14.85
CA SER A 231 -5.93 -0.40 -14.74
C SER A 231 -4.73 -0.44 -15.67
N SER A 232 -4.81 0.05 -16.90
CA SER A 232 -3.71 0.02 -17.86
C SER A 232 -3.76 1.18 -18.84
N ASN A 233 -2.60 1.64 -19.27
CA ASN A 233 -2.43 2.78 -20.19
C ASN A 233 -3.28 3.99 -19.79
N PHE A 234 -3.25 4.28 -18.50
CA PHE A 234 -4.02 5.38 -17.93
C PHE A 234 -3.47 6.74 -18.35
N ASP A 235 -4.35 7.71 -18.30
CA ASP A 235 -4.08 9.12 -18.62
C ASP A 235 -2.84 9.64 -17.87
N LEU A 236 -1.96 10.33 -18.57
CA LEU A 236 -0.71 10.86 -17.99
C LEU A 236 -0.92 11.87 -16.87
N SER A 237 -2.10 12.39 -16.69
CA SER A 237 -2.46 13.23 -15.55
C SER A 237 -2.70 12.45 -14.24
N THR A 238 -2.83 11.14 -14.33
CA THR A 238 -2.96 10.25 -13.18
C THR A 238 -1.64 10.15 -12.43
N GLY A 239 -1.40 10.70 -11.33
CA GLY A 239 -0.20 10.70 -10.49
C GLY A 239 0.92 9.69 -10.78
N ILE A 240 1.96 9.63 -9.98
CA ILE A 240 3.08 8.69 -10.18
C ILE A 240 2.67 7.31 -9.68
N THR A 241 2.53 6.36 -10.59
CA THR A 241 2.30 4.94 -10.31
C THR A 241 2.70 4.09 -11.51
N SER A 242 3.26 2.90 -11.27
CA SER A 242 3.50 1.86 -12.28
C SER A 242 2.43 0.77 -12.27
N VAL A 243 1.46 0.85 -11.37
CA VAL A 243 0.49 -0.23 -11.10
C VAL A 243 -0.91 0.14 -11.58
N GLY A 244 -1.47 1.22 -11.09
CA GLY A 244 -2.82 1.66 -11.42
C GLY A 244 -3.26 2.79 -10.50
N ALA A 245 -4.46 3.32 -10.75
CA ALA A 245 -4.97 4.44 -9.99
C ALA A 245 -6.44 4.28 -9.64
N VAL A 246 -6.79 4.69 -8.42
CA VAL A 246 -8.17 4.85 -7.95
C VAL A 246 -8.42 6.34 -7.71
N ASN A 247 -9.36 6.90 -8.45
CA ASN A 247 -9.75 8.30 -8.32
C ASN A 247 -11.18 8.39 -7.78
N ILE A 248 -11.33 8.84 -6.55
CA ILE A 248 -12.58 8.91 -5.80
C ILE A 248 -13.14 10.33 -5.91
N VAL A 249 -14.43 10.44 -6.23
CA VAL A 249 -15.15 11.70 -6.26
C VAL A 249 -16.14 11.74 -5.12
N THR A 250 -16.13 12.85 -4.37
CA THR A 250 -17.07 13.05 -3.26
C THR A 250 -18.36 13.70 -3.72
N ARG A 251 -19.41 13.47 -2.93
CA ARG A 251 -20.76 14.06 -3.16
C ARG A 251 -20.74 15.58 -2.98
N THR A 252 -21.57 16.22 -3.74
CA THR A 252 -21.83 17.67 -3.68
C THR A 252 -23.26 17.94 -3.18
N GLY A 253 -23.54 19.13 -2.73
CA GLY A 253 -24.89 19.63 -2.58
C GLY A 253 -25.54 19.97 -3.92
N GLY A 254 -26.83 20.26 -3.91
CA GLY A 254 -27.61 20.70 -5.06
C GLY A 254 -28.69 21.72 -4.64
N ASN A 255 -29.60 22.05 -5.55
CA ASN A 255 -30.66 23.03 -5.31
C ASN A 255 -31.79 22.55 -4.37
N GLN A 256 -31.75 21.28 -3.97
CA GLN A 256 -32.70 20.70 -3.02
C GLN A 256 -31.97 20.20 -1.78
N TYR A 257 -32.58 20.28 -0.62
CA TYR A 257 -32.07 19.66 0.60
C TYR A 257 -32.32 18.16 0.59
N HIS A 258 -31.28 17.39 0.84
CA HIS A 258 -31.34 15.95 1.01
C HIS A 258 -30.54 15.55 2.24
N GLY A 259 -30.97 14.54 2.94
CA GLY A 259 -30.28 14.01 4.11
C GLY A 259 -30.75 12.62 4.47
N SER A 260 -29.95 11.92 5.26
CA SER A 260 -30.29 10.61 5.80
C SER A 260 -29.56 10.37 7.11
N GLY A 261 -30.29 9.85 8.10
CA GLY A 261 -29.71 9.20 9.26
C GLY A 261 -29.72 7.69 9.03
N TYR A 262 -28.66 7.01 9.44
CA TYR A 262 -28.50 5.59 9.25
C TYR A 262 -27.82 4.92 10.43
N PHE A 263 -28.11 3.62 10.59
CA PHE A 263 -27.48 2.77 11.57
C PHE A 263 -27.20 1.39 10.98
N PHE A 264 -25.94 1.07 10.78
CA PHE A 264 -25.51 -0.25 10.33
C PHE A 264 -24.95 -1.04 11.51
N PHE A 265 -25.28 -2.30 11.56
CA PHE A 265 -24.76 -3.21 12.57
C PHE A 265 -24.42 -4.56 11.99
N ARG A 266 -23.46 -5.24 12.62
CA ARG A 266 -23.12 -6.63 12.39
C ARG A 266 -22.88 -7.30 13.73
N ASP A 267 -23.35 -8.52 13.87
CA ASP A 267 -23.23 -9.30 15.10
C ASP A 267 -22.89 -10.75 14.76
N HIS A 268 -22.09 -11.42 15.59
CA HIS A 268 -21.67 -12.80 15.35
C HIS A 268 -22.89 -13.74 15.29
N ASN A 269 -23.98 -13.48 16.05
CA ASN A 269 -25.20 -14.28 16.02
C ASN A 269 -25.90 -14.26 14.66
N MET A 270 -25.57 -13.31 13.78
CA MET A 270 -26.13 -13.16 12.43
C MET A 270 -25.14 -13.59 11.34
N ALA A 271 -23.99 -14.13 11.71
CA ALA A 271 -22.94 -14.53 10.79
C ALA A 271 -22.88 -16.05 10.67
N ALA A 272 -22.61 -16.55 9.44
CA ALA A 272 -22.26 -17.94 9.26
C ALA A 272 -20.80 -18.18 9.68
N TYR A 273 -20.51 -19.38 10.17
CA TYR A 273 -19.13 -19.78 10.49
C TYR A 273 -18.35 -20.12 9.23
N PRO A 274 -17.04 -19.79 9.17
CA PRO A 274 -16.19 -20.31 8.11
C PRO A 274 -16.15 -21.82 8.15
N ALA A 275 -16.68 -22.49 7.14
CA ALA A 275 -16.79 -23.95 7.11
C ALA A 275 -15.43 -24.66 7.17
N LEU A 276 -14.38 -24.06 6.59
CA LEU A 276 -13.03 -24.64 6.47
C LEU A 276 -12.04 -24.17 7.54
N ALA A 277 -12.36 -23.13 8.31
CA ALA A 277 -11.44 -22.51 9.27
C ALA A 277 -12.04 -22.39 10.68
N ARG A 278 -12.97 -23.27 11.03
CA ARG A 278 -13.59 -23.26 12.35
C ARG A 278 -12.58 -23.64 13.43
N ASN A 279 -12.34 -22.75 14.36
CA ASN A 279 -11.47 -23.04 15.51
C ASN A 279 -12.26 -23.80 16.59
N PRO A 280 -11.90 -25.06 16.94
CA PRO A 280 -12.63 -25.83 17.94
C PRO A 280 -12.63 -25.18 19.33
N ALA A 281 -11.58 -24.41 19.66
CA ALA A 281 -11.47 -23.73 20.96
C ALA A 281 -12.35 -22.48 21.06
N ASN A 282 -12.76 -21.90 19.93
CA ASN A 282 -13.71 -20.81 19.87
C ASN A 282 -14.53 -20.91 18.58
N PRO A 283 -15.51 -21.82 18.57
CA PRO A 283 -16.27 -22.13 17.36
C PRO A 283 -17.20 -20.98 16.92
N ASP A 284 -17.51 -20.03 17.82
CA ASP A 284 -18.32 -18.85 17.58
C ASP A 284 -17.62 -17.61 18.15
N PRO A 285 -16.61 -17.06 17.47
CA PRO A 285 -15.86 -15.92 17.96
C PRO A 285 -16.76 -14.68 18.01
N PHE A 286 -16.90 -14.11 19.19
CA PHE A 286 -17.68 -12.89 19.38
C PHE A 286 -17.21 -11.77 18.46
N PHE A 287 -18.16 -11.17 17.77
CA PHE A 287 -17.96 -10.00 16.93
C PHE A 287 -19.20 -9.11 16.98
N ALA A 288 -19.00 -7.83 17.27
CA ALA A 288 -20.06 -6.83 17.21
C ALA A 288 -19.55 -5.54 16.60
N ARG A 289 -20.24 -5.00 15.59
CA ARG A 289 -19.96 -3.71 14.98
C ARG A 289 -21.22 -2.84 14.94
N ARG A 290 -21.06 -1.56 15.23
CA ARG A 290 -22.14 -0.55 15.22
C ARG A 290 -21.63 0.71 14.54
N ASN A 291 -22.33 1.14 13.49
CA ASN A 291 -21.99 2.30 12.66
C ASN A 291 -23.19 3.25 12.53
N PRO A 292 -23.49 4.11 13.53
CA PRO A 292 -24.41 5.22 13.35
C PRO A 292 -23.76 6.32 12.50
N GLY A 293 -24.59 6.98 11.68
CA GLY A 293 -24.12 8.11 10.89
C GLY A 293 -25.26 8.98 10.35
N VAL A 294 -24.85 10.14 9.85
CA VAL A 294 -25.79 11.13 9.27
C VAL A 294 -25.08 11.87 8.15
N TRP A 295 -25.82 12.20 7.11
CA TRP A 295 -25.36 13.14 6.10
C TRP A 295 -26.49 14.09 5.71
N VAL A 296 -26.11 15.31 5.30
CA VAL A 296 -27.02 16.32 4.77
C VAL A 296 -26.31 17.13 3.70
N GLY A 297 -27.06 17.53 2.67
CA GLY A 297 -26.57 18.41 1.61
C GLY A 297 -27.70 19.24 1.04
N GLY A 298 -27.35 20.39 0.45
CA GLY A 298 -28.33 21.30 -0.13
C GLY A 298 -27.74 22.67 -0.50
N PRO A 299 -28.56 23.64 -0.86
CA PRO A 299 -28.12 24.97 -1.18
C PRO A 299 -27.93 25.84 0.08
N ILE A 300 -26.82 26.55 0.17
CA ILE A 300 -26.70 27.74 1.03
C ILE A 300 -27.27 28.93 0.28
N ILE A 301 -26.95 29.05 -1.00
CA ILE A 301 -27.54 30.00 -1.96
C ILE A 301 -27.89 29.20 -3.20
N ARG A 302 -29.18 29.18 -3.57
CA ARG A 302 -29.63 28.46 -4.77
C ARG A 302 -28.86 28.89 -6.01
N ASP A 303 -28.56 27.94 -6.89
CA ASP A 303 -27.83 28.08 -8.15
C ASP A 303 -26.38 28.58 -8.00
N ARG A 304 -25.90 28.83 -6.74
CA ARG A 304 -24.60 29.48 -6.54
C ARG A 304 -23.71 28.84 -5.50
N LEU A 305 -24.25 28.48 -4.33
CA LEU A 305 -23.43 27.98 -3.22
C LEU A 305 -24.13 26.78 -2.55
N PHE A 306 -23.43 25.67 -2.53
CA PHE A 306 -23.94 24.40 -2.07
C PHE A 306 -23.04 23.80 -0.99
N PHE A 307 -23.60 22.96 -0.14
CA PHE A 307 -22.82 22.19 0.85
C PHE A 307 -23.25 20.73 0.88
N PHE A 308 -22.32 19.89 1.30
CA PHE A 308 -22.54 18.51 1.70
C PHE A 308 -21.72 18.21 2.94
N THR A 309 -22.31 17.55 3.96
CA THR A 309 -21.59 17.15 5.16
C THR A 309 -22.02 15.76 5.61
N ASN A 310 -21.10 15.01 6.20
CA ASN A 310 -21.32 13.66 6.73
C ASN A 310 -20.54 13.47 8.03
N TYR A 311 -21.12 12.72 8.95
CA TYR A 311 -20.45 12.17 10.11
C TYR A 311 -20.84 10.70 10.29
N GLU A 312 -19.85 9.83 10.53
CA GLU A 312 -20.04 8.41 10.84
C GLU A 312 -19.15 8.01 12.02
N TYR A 313 -19.73 7.32 12.99
CA TYR A 313 -19.02 6.71 14.10
C TYR A 313 -18.95 5.19 13.89
N SER A 314 -17.82 4.58 14.17
CA SER A 314 -17.63 3.12 14.15
C SER A 314 -17.21 2.62 15.52
N ASN A 315 -17.93 1.64 16.04
CA ASN A 315 -17.57 0.91 17.27
C ASN A 315 -17.60 -0.58 16.96
N GLN A 316 -16.44 -1.23 17.05
CA GLN A 316 -16.30 -2.66 16.80
C GLN A 316 -15.61 -3.32 17.99
N THR A 317 -16.10 -4.49 18.38
CA THR A 317 -15.43 -5.40 19.29
C THR A 317 -15.32 -6.76 18.62
N SER A 318 -14.13 -7.32 18.60
CA SER A 318 -13.83 -8.67 18.12
C SER A 318 -13.03 -9.43 19.19
N ILE A 319 -12.99 -10.74 19.04
CA ILE A 319 -12.22 -11.63 19.93
C ILE A 319 -11.08 -12.24 19.13
N VAL A 320 -9.91 -12.29 19.74
CA VAL A 320 -8.75 -13.06 19.27
C VAL A 320 -8.54 -14.24 20.22
N THR A 321 -8.60 -15.44 19.69
CA THR A 321 -8.32 -16.66 20.46
C THR A 321 -6.83 -16.94 20.44
N VAL A 322 -6.22 -17.00 21.63
CA VAL A 322 -4.81 -17.35 21.83
C VAL A 322 -4.72 -18.78 22.32
N GLN A 323 -3.94 -19.58 21.61
CA GLN A 323 -3.68 -20.98 21.97
C GLN A 323 -2.17 -21.23 21.98
N PRO A 324 -1.53 -21.25 23.16
CA PRO A 324 -0.13 -21.65 23.26
C PRO A 324 0.10 -23.08 22.74
N ASN A 325 1.13 -23.23 21.91
CA ASN A 325 1.58 -24.55 21.42
C ASN A 325 2.62 -25.20 22.36
N LEU A 326 2.77 -24.67 23.59
CA LEU A 326 3.69 -25.15 24.60
C LEU A 326 2.88 -25.79 25.75
N PRO A 327 3.08 -27.08 26.07
CA PRO A 327 2.30 -27.77 27.11
C PRO A 327 2.34 -27.10 28.48
N SER A 328 3.50 -26.60 28.91
CA SER A 328 3.62 -25.88 30.18
C SER A 328 2.89 -24.52 30.22
N ALA A 329 2.54 -23.96 29.03
CA ALA A 329 1.89 -22.65 28.93
C ALA A 329 0.39 -22.74 28.53
N VAL A 330 -0.21 -23.91 28.50
CA VAL A 330 -1.62 -24.12 28.11
C VAL A 330 -2.56 -23.27 29.01
N GLY A 331 -2.20 -23.03 30.28
CA GLY A 331 -2.97 -22.19 31.16
C GLY A 331 -3.10 -20.72 30.75
N LEU A 332 -2.32 -20.27 29.74
CA LEU A 332 -2.41 -18.94 29.17
C LEU A 332 -3.38 -18.85 27.96
N ALA A 333 -3.99 -19.98 27.59
CA ALA A 333 -4.99 -20.00 26.51
C ALA A 333 -6.21 -19.15 26.91
N GLY A 334 -6.76 -18.42 25.95
CA GLY A 334 -7.93 -17.59 26.23
C GLY A 334 -8.46 -16.84 25.03
N ASN A 335 -9.59 -16.19 25.24
CA ASN A 335 -10.27 -15.33 24.30
C ASN A 335 -10.15 -13.88 24.77
N PHE A 336 -9.48 -13.05 23.98
CA PHE A 336 -9.13 -11.68 24.34
C PHE A 336 -9.79 -10.65 23.42
N GLY A 337 -10.33 -9.57 23.99
CA GLY A 337 -11.02 -8.53 23.26
C GLY A 337 -10.09 -7.67 22.42
N SER A 338 -10.44 -7.47 21.15
CA SER A 338 -9.73 -6.59 20.21
C SER A 338 -10.68 -5.48 19.74
N PRO A 339 -10.80 -4.37 20.50
CA PRO A 339 -11.69 -3.27 20.19
C PRO A 339 -11.14 -2.32 19.14
N TYR A 340 -12.05 -1.74 18.35
CA TYR A 340 -11.78 -0.65 17.42
C TYR A 340 -12.85 0.41 17.52
N ARG A 341 -12.45 1.70 17.49
CA ARG A 341 -13.36 2.85 17.45
C ARG A 341 -12.84 3.87 16.46
N GLY A 342 -13.75 4.48 15.68
CA GLY A 342 -13.38 5.46 14.69
C GLY A 342 -14.45 6.52 14.47
N HIS A 343 -14.00 7.73 14.10
CA HIS A 343 -14.82 8.88 13.75
C HIS A 343 -14.43 9.34 12.36
N LEU A 344 -15.39 9.41 11.47
CA LEU A 344 -15.23 9.91 10.12
C LEU A 344 -16.10 11.15 9.94
N PHE A 345 -15.49 12.24 9.52
CA PHE A 345 -16.19 13.48 9.21
C PHE A 345 -15.75 13.99 7.85
N SER A 346 -16.68 14.51 7.06
CA SER A 346 -16.36 15.14 5.79
C SER A 346 -17.35 16.26 5.50
N THR A 347 -16.84 17.40 5.03
CA THR A 347 -17.67 18.50 4.57
C THR A 347 -17.10 19.07 3.27
N ARG A 348 -17.99 19.47 2.36
CA ARG A 348 -17.66 20.04 1.07
C ARG A 348 -18.57 21.24 0.80
N ILE A 349 -17.99 22.30 0.28
CA ILE A 349 -18.69 23.52 -0.16
C ILE A 349 -18.32 23.73 -1.62
N ASP A 350 -19.32 23.81 -2.49
CA ASP A 350 -19.19 24.08 -3.91
C ASP A 350 -19.72 25.47 -4.21
N TRP A 351 -18.95 26.30 -4.90
CA TRP A 351 -19.26 27.70 -5.17
C TRP A 351 -19.12 28.03 -6.66
N LYS A 352 -20.20 28.45 -7.28
CA LYS A 352 -20.18 29.15 -8.56
C LYS A 352 -19.80 30.62 -8.31
N VAL A 353 -18.51 30.92 -8.42
CA VAL A 353 -17.98 32.27 -8.14
C VAL A 353 -18.51 33.28 -9.17
N THR A 354 -18.36 32.92 -10.46
CA THR A 354 -18.91 33.61 -11.64
C THR A 354 -19.35 32.59 -12.68
N ASP A 355 -19.85 33.02 -13.84
CA ASP A 355 -20.17 32.07 -14.93
C ASP A 355 -18.90 31.41 -15.51
N LYS A 356 -17.72 32.02 -15.33
CA LYS A 356 -16.45 31.50 -15.82
C LYS A 356 -15.64 30.77 -14.73
N HIS A 357 -15.92 31.00 -13.47
CA HIS A 357 -15.13 30.47 -12.36
C HIS A 357 -16.02 29.71 -11.37
N SER A 358 -15.65 28.48 -11.09
CA SER A 358 -16.20 27.66 -10.03
C SER A 358 -15.11 27.19 -9.09
N ALA A 359 -15.44 27.02 -7.81
CA ALA A 359 -14.51 26.53 -6.83
C ALA A 359 -15.19 25.52 -5.90
N PHE A 360 -14.42 24.63 -5.31
CA PHE A 360 -14.88 23.89 -4.14
C PHE A 360 -13.80 23.82 -3.07
N LEU A 361 -14.25 23.75 -1.83
CA LEU A 361 -13.43 23.46 -0.66
C LEU A 361 -13.98 22.21 0.02
N ARG A 362 -13.13 21.19 0.22
CA ARG A 362 -13.47 20.00 1.01
C ARG A 362 -12.49 19.85 2.18
N TYR A 363 -13.04 19.54 3.33
CA TYR A 363 -12.30 19.08 4.49
C TYR A 363 -12.79 17.69 4.90
N SER A 364 -11.87 16.80 5.24
CA SER A 364 -12.17 15.46 5.76
C SER A 364 -11.27 15.12 6.92
N HIS A 365 -11.83 14.43 7.90
CA HIS A 365 -11.20 14.01 9.14
C HIS A 365 -11.44 12.53 9.39
N ASP A 366 -10.37 11.79 9.75
CA ASP A 366 -10.41 10.41 10.24
C ASP A 366 -9.62 10.33 11.55
N GLN A 367 -10.29 9.97 12.62
CA GLN A 367 -9.66 9.68 13.90
C GLN A 367 -10.10 8.30 14.37
N ASN A 368 -9.13 7.41 14.59
CA ASN A 368 -9.45 6.06 15.03
C ASN A 368 -8.40 5.47 15.96
N LYS A 369 -8.83 4.47 16.73
CA LYS A 369 -7.99 3.71 17.65
C LYS A 369 -8.40 2.25 17.69
N GLY A 370 -7.42 1.37 17.78
CA GLY A 370 -7.62 -0.07 17.93
C GLY A 370 -6.60 -0.68 18.88
N PHE A 371 -6.89 -1.87 19.36
CA PHE A 371 -5.99 -2.70 20.16
C PHE A 371 -6.06 -4.14 19.67
N GLY A 372 -4.92 -4.74 19.35
CA GLY A 372 -4.89 -6.10 18.79
C GLY A 372 -3.49 -6.58 18.41
N PRO A 373 -3.35 -7.85 18.01
CA PRO A 373 -2.07 -8.44 17.64
C PRO A 373 -1.52 -7.82 16.33
N GLN A 374 -0.22 -7.67 16.25
CA GLN A 374 0.45 -7.22 15.04
C GLN A 374 0.53 -8.33 13.97
N GLY A 375 0.53 -9.59 14.40
CA GLY A 375 0.52 -10.78 13.54
C GLY A 375 0.47 -12.03 14.40
N GLY A 376 -0.27 -13.04 13.95
CA GLY A 376 -0.49 -14.26 14.74
C GLY A 376 -1.32 -14.05 16.01
N ALA A 377 -1.60 -15.14 16.71
CA ALA A 377 -2.33 -15.13 17.98
C ALA A 377 -1.35 -15.16 19.16
N VAL A 378 -0.68 -14.03 19.42
CA VAL A 378 0.21 -13.85 20.57
C VAL A 378 -0.54 -13.31 21.80
N LEU A 379 0.06 -13.40 22.97
CA LEU A 379 -0.56 -12.94 24.22
C LEU A 379 -0.78 -11.40 24.22
N PRO A 380 -1.83 -10.89 24.87
CA PRO A 380 -2.26 -9.50 24.78
C PRO A 380 -1.23 -8.47 25.23
N SER A 381 -0.32 -8.80 26.13
CA SER A 381 0.79 -7.89 26.50
C SER A 381 1.73 -7.59 25.33
N ASN A 382 1.73 -8.44 24.29
CA ASN A 382 2.51 -8.23 23.06
C ASN A 382 1.70 -7.55 21.94
N TRP A 383 0.46 -7.10 22.21
CA TRP A 383 -0.38 -6.42 21.25
C TRP A 383 -0.03 -4.94 21.13
N LEU A 384 -0.50 -4.33 20.04
CA LEU A 384 -0.34 -2.90 19.79
C LEU A 384 -1.62 -2.12 20.09
N GLN A 385 -1.45 -0.96 20.70
CA GLN A 385 -2.40 0.13 20.58
C GLN A 385 -2.08 0.90 19.29
N ASN A 386 -3.00 0.94 18.36
CA ASN A 386 -2.88 1.76 17.18
C ASN A 386 -3.79 2.98 17.29
N ARG A 387 -3.24 4.18 17.02
CA ARG A 387 -3.98 5.44 16.99
C ARG A 387 -3.66 6.16 15.69
N ASN A 388 -4.69 6.45 14.91
CA ASN A 388 -4.59 7.26 13.71
C ASN A 388 -5.36 8.56 13.87
N PHE A 389 -4.80 9.60 13.27
CA PHE A 389 -5.40 10.90 13.13
C PHE A 389 -5.03 11.45 11.75
N SER A 390 -6.02 11.82 10.95
CA SER A 390 -5.79 12.30 9.59
C SER A 390 -6.72 13.44 9.25
N ASP A 391 -6.16 14.47 8.62
CA ASP A 391 -6.89 15.60 8.06
C ASP A 391 -6.54 15.76 6.60
N GLN A 392 -7.52 16.07 5.76
CA GLN A 392 -7.30 16.47 4.38
C GLN A 392 -8.16 17.68 4.01
N GLY A 393 -7.50 18.73 3.51
CA GLY A 393 -8.13 19.88 2.89
C GLY A 393 -7.84 19.89 1.39
N VAL A 394 -8.86 20.04 0.55
CA VAL A 394 -8.72 20.18 -0.90
C VAL A 394 -9.45 21.44 -1.35
N LEU A 395 -8.72 22.36 -1.96
CA LEU A 395 -9.25 23.50 -2.67
C LEU A 395 -9.09 23.26 -4.17
N ASN A 396 -10.15 23.41 -4.93
CA ASN A 396 -10.12 23.40 -6.39
C ASN A 396 -10.72 24.68 -6.92
N VAL A 397 -10.14 25.21 -8.00
CA VAL A 397 -10.66 26.33 -8.77
C VAL A 397 -10.61 25.97 -10.24
N THR A 398 -11.79 25.88 -10.87
CA THR A 398 -11.92 25.64 -12.32
C THR A 398 -12.33 26.94 -13.00
N SER A 399 -11.54 27.35 -14.00
CA SER A 399 -11.71 28.60 -14.74
C SER A 399 -11.87 28.35 -16.23
N SER A 400 -13.04 28.65 -16.80
CA SER A 400 -13.27 28.65 -18.25
C SER A 400 -12.83 30.00 -18.82
N LEU A 401 -11.55 30.10 -19.17
CA LEU A 401 -10.94 31.34 -19.65
C LEU A 401 -11.54 31.75 -20.99
N THR A 402 -11.71 30.80 -21.90
CA THR A 402 -12.47 30.91 -23.15
C THR A 402 -13.36 29.68 -23.32
N PRO A 403 -14.25 29.62 -24.31
CA PRO A 403 -15.04 28.41 -24.59
C PRO A 403 -14.18 27.16 -24.88
N THR A 404 -12.96 27.33 -25.34
CA THR A 404 -12.03 26.25 -25.72
C THR A 404 -10.86 26.08 -24.78
N LEU A 405 -10.68 26.97 -23.79
CA LEU A 405 -9.56 26.97 -22.86
C LEU A 405 -10.07 26.93 -21.41
N VAL A 406 -9.80 25.84 -20.74
CA VAL A 406 -10.16 25.66 -19.32
C VAL A 406 -8.90 25.43 -18.51
N ASN A 407 -8.78 26.15 -17.40
CA ASN A 407 -7.78 25.94 -16.37
C ASN A 407 -8.44 25.32 -15.13
N ASP A 408 -7.76 24.37 -14.52
CA ASP A 408 -8.16 23.76 -13.25
C ASP A 408 -6.98 23.76 -12.29
N PHE A 409 -7.07 24.57 -11.25
CA PHE A 409 -6.07 24.66 -10.17
C PHE A 409 -6.54 23.90 -8.95
N ARG A 410 -5.61 23.18 -8.31
CA ARG A 410 -5.87 22.46 -7.08
C ARG A 410 -4.75 22.58 -6.08
N PHE A 411 -5.14 22.83 -4.86
CA PHE A 411 -4.29 22.74 -3.69
C PHE A 411 -4.82 21.63 -2.78
N ASN A 412 -3.94 20.74 -2.35
CA ASN A 412 -4.26 19.71 -1.38
C ASN A 412 -3.29 19.76 -0.21
N PHE A 413 -3.84 19.79 0.99
CA PHE A 413 -3.13 19.56 2.24
C PHE A 413 -3.57 18.23 2.84
N THR A 414 -2.62 17.38 3.20
CA THR A 414 -2.90 16.13 3.93
C THR A 414 -1.99 16.06 5.15
N TYR A 415 -2.57 15.79 6.29
CA TYR A 415 -1.89 15.43 7.52
C TYR A 415 -2.26 14.02 7.91
N TRP A 416 -1.29 13.20 8.23
CA TRP A 416 -1.50 11.86 8.78
C TRP A 416 -0.54 11.62 9.93
N GLN A 417 -1.11 11.32 11.09
CA GLN A 417 -0.40 10.88 12.26
C GLN A 417 -0.80 9.45 12.60
N ASN A 418 0.19 8.58 12.77
CA ASN A 418 0.00 7.23 13.26
C ASN A 418 0.90 7.00 14.47
N ARG A 419 0.38 6.35 15.50
CA ARG A 419 1.12 5.93 16.69
C ARG A 419 0.82 4.47 16.96
N ASN A 420 1.87 3.65 17.00
CA ASN A 420 1.83 2.28 17.47
C ASN A 420 2.53 2.24 18.82
N LEU A 421 1.75 1.98 19.85
CA LEU A 421 2.19 1.99 21.25
C LEU A 421 2.05 0.58 21.83
N PHE A 422 2.78 0.31 22.91
CA PHE A 422 2.65 -0.92 23.66
C PHE A 422 1.28 -1.04 24.35
N ALA A 423 0.92 -2.27 24.74
CA ALA A 423 -0.15 -2.50 25.68
C ALA A 423 0.14 -1.76 27.00
N ASP A 424 -0.90 -1.22 27.62
CA ASP A 424 -0.84 -0.57 28.93
C ASP A 424 -1.94 -1.09 29.85
N GLN A 425 -1.95 -0.63 31.10
CA GLN A 425 -2.95 -1.04 32.10
C GLN A 425 -4.39 -0.71 31.66
N ALA A 426 -4.58 0.31 30.81
CA ALA A 426 -5.91 0.68 30.35
C ALA A 426 -6.43 -0.23 29.22
N THR A 427 -5.54 -0.79 28.41
CA THR A 427 -5.89 -1.66 27.28
C THR A 427 -5.82 -3.14 27.64
N CYS A 428 -4.98 -3.50 28.62
CA CYS A 428 -4.70 -4.87 29.00
C CYS A 428 -4.49 -4.97 30.51
N PRO A 429 -5.53 -4.71 31.34
CA PRO A 429 -5.40 -4.79 32.79
C PRO A 429 -4.98 -6.19 33.19
N ASP A 430 -3.97 -6.27 34.05
CA ASP A 430 -3.46 -7.51 34.64
C ASP A 430 -2.95 -8.58 33.64
N CYS A 431 -2.63 -8.20 32.42
CA CYS A 431 -2.06 -9.12 31.44
C CYS A 431 -0.68 -9.61 31.86
N VAL A 432 -0.47 -10.90 31.73
CA VAL A 432 0.85 -11.53 31.94
C VAL A 432 1.87 -10.93 30.98
N GLY A 433 2.99 -10.48 31.50
CA GLY A 433 4.06 -9.83 30.73
C GLY A 433 3.84 -8.33 30.46
N LEU A 434 2.82 -7.70 31.02
CA LEU A 434 2.62 -6.25 30.83
C LEU A 434 3.81 -5.46 31.35
N GLY A 435 4.38 -4.59 30.48
CA GLY A 435 5.56 -3.79 30.80
C GLY A 435 6.90 -4.53 30.71
N PHE A 436 6.89 -5.83 30.40
CA PHE A 436 8.12 -6.57 30.14
C PHE A 436 8.73 -6.14 28.78
N PRO A 437 10.06 -6.25 28.60
CA PRO A 437 10.64 -6.38 27.26
C PRO A 437 9.95 -7.51 26.50
N GLN A 438 10.01 -7.52 25.18
CA GLN A 438 9.56 -8.69 24.44
C GLN A 438 10.30 -9.93 24.94
N LEU A 439 9.56 -10.95 25.29
CA LEU A 439 10.08 -12.27 25.64
C LEU A 439 9.38 -13.33 24.78
N ASN A 440 10.14 -13.97 23.91
CA ASN A 440 9.70 -15.12 23.11
C ASN A 440 10.25 -16.41 23.70
N ILE A 441 9.41 -17.42 23.86
CA ILE A 441 9.87 -18.78 24.19
C ILE A 441 10.24 -19.49 22.88
N ASN A 442 11.51 -19.85 22.74
CA ASN A 442 12.11 -20.37 21.51
C ASN A 442 11.35 -21.59 20.95
N GLY A 443 11.08 -21.58 19.66
CA GLY A 443 10.39 -22.67 18.97
C GLY A 443 8.88 -22.76 19.27
N THR A 444 8.29 -21.76 19.91
CA THR A 444 6.87 -21.73 20.27
C THR A 444 6.18 -20.45 19.75
N ASN A 445 4.85 -20.40 19.86
CA ASN A 445 4.07 -19.17 19.61
C ASN A 445 3.85 -18.34 20.88
N VAL A 446 4.51 -18.67 21.99
CA VAL A 446 4.37 -17.95 23.25
C VAL A 446 5.28 -16.73 23.27
N THR A 447 4.69 -15.55 23.16
CA THR A 447 5.39 -14.25 23.23
C THR A 447 4.63 -13.31 24.14
N ILE A 448 5.33 -12.66 25.07
CA ILE A 448 4.80 -11.66 26.00
C ILE A 448 5.60 -10.37 25.95
N GLY A 449 5.12 -9.34 26.61
CA GLY A 449 5.81 -8.06 26.77
C GLY A 449 5.73 -7.15 25.55
N ASN A 450 6.48 -6.08 25.57
CA ASN A 450 6.48 -5.06 24.54
C ASN A 450 6.86 -5.66 23.18
N THR A 451 6.02 -5.51 22.15
CA THR A 451 6.36 -6.06 20.82
C THR A 451 7.64 -5.44 20.25
N SER A 452 8.46 -6.24 19.57
CA SER A 452 9.74 -5.81 19.00
C SER A 452 9.64 -4.60 18.07
N ASN A 453 8.50 -4.43 17.44
CA ASN A 453 8.29 -3.46 16.37
C ASN A 453 7.51 -2.20 16.84
N ALA A 454 7.60 -1.86 18.11
CA ALA A 454 7.05 -0.65 18.71
C ALA A 454 8.12 -0.06 19.67
N THR A 455 8.04 1.19 20.09
CA THR A 455 7.04 2.17 19.67
C THR A 455 7.35 2.74 18.30
N GLN A 456 6.30 3.06 17.54
CA GLN A 456 6.47 3.70 16.24
C GLN A 456 5.58 4.93 16.14
N GLY A 457 6.05 5.94 15.45
CA GLY A 457 5.28 7.12 15.13
C GLY A 457 5.53 7.61 13.72
N ARG A 458 4.48 8.11 13.09
CA ARG A 458 4.54 8.75 11.80
C ARG A 458 3.81 10.07 11.88
N ASP A 459 4.41 11.13 11.33
CA ASP A 459 3.83 12.44 11.15
C ASP A 459 4.09 12.88 9.70
N LEU A 460 3.17 12.59 8.82
CA LEU A 460 3.27 12.96 7.42
C LEU A 460 2.43 14.21 7.16
N ARG A 461 3.09 15.28 6.73
CA ARG A 461 2.45 16.46 6.19
C ARG A 461 2.73 16.51 4.70
N ARG A 462 1.73 16.82 3.90
CA ARG A 462 1.87 16.89 2.46
C ARG A 462 1.13 18.11 1.94
N PHE A 463 1.82 18.88 1.13
CA PHE A 463 1.28 20.02 0.39
C PHE A 463 1.44 19.70 -1.08
N THR A 464 0.35 19.57 -1.81
CA THR A 464 0.37 19.31 -3.25
C THR A 464 -0.26 20.47 -3.99
N PHE A 465 0.45 21.00 -4.94
CA PHE A 465 -0.03 21.99 -5.90
C PHE A 465 -0.10 21.32 -7.25
N LEU A 466 -1.22 21.44 -7.87
CA LEU A 466 -1.51 20.77 -9.10
C LEU A 466 -2.28 21.73 -9.98
N ASP A 467 -1.88 21.91 -11.29
CA ASP A 467 -2.57 22.84 -12.21
C ASP A 467 -2.59 22.30 -13.66
N VAL A 468 -3.74 22.30 -14.47
CA VAL A 468 -3.91 21.81 -15.87
C VAL A 468 -4.64 22.82 -16.73
N VAL A 469 -4.15 23.05 -17.93
CA VAL A 469 -4.93 23.61 -19.03
C VAL A 469 -5.37 22.52 -19.97
N SER A 470 -6.63 22.55 -20.25
CA SER A 470 -7.24 21.81 -21.34
C SER A 470 -7.55 22.80 -22.46
N LEU A 471 -6.99 22.55 -23.63
CA LEU A 471 -7.17 23.37 -24.82
C LEU A 471 -7.77 22.52 -25.94
N GLN A 472 -8.93 22.95 -26.43
CA GLN A 472 -9.54 22.42 -27.66
C GLN A 472 -9.15 23.30 -28.84
N LYS A 473 -8.53 22.75 -29.88
CA LYS A 473 -8.20 23.43 -31.12
C LYS A 473 -8.47 22.54 -32.32
N GLY A 474 -9.59 22.79 -33.00
CA GLY A 474 -10.07 21.91 -34.05
C GLY A 474 -10.21 20.46 -33.53
N ALA A 475 -9.65 19.50 -34.25
CA ALA A 475 -9.69 18.08 -33.90
C ALA A 475 -8.75 17.66 -32.74
N HIS A 476 -7.99 18.59 -32.16
CA HIS A 476 -7.04 18.34 -31.09
C HIS A 476 -7.59 18.77 -29.74
N ARG A 477 -7.53 17.89 -28.75
CA ARG A 477 -7.81 18.17 -27.34
C ARG A 477 -6.54 17.94 -26.54
N MET A 478 -5.80 19.02 -26.35
CA MET A 478 -4.52 19.02 -25.66
C MET A 478 -4.70 19.24 -24.16
N ARG A 479 -3.89 18.58 -23.38
CA ARG A 479 -3.80 18.77 -21.93
C ARG A 479 -2.35 18.83 -21.52
N PHE A 480 -2.01 19.85 -20.75
CA PHE A 480 -0.68 20.04 -20.21
C PHE A 480 -0.78 20.18 -18.69
N GLY A 481 0.16 19.71 -17.91
CA GLY A 481 0.08 19.81 -16.45
C GLY A 481 1.38 19.75 -15.70
N THR A 482 1.35 20.31 -14.49
CA THR A 482 2.44 20.26 -13.53
C THR A 482 1.92 19.89 -12.15
N GLU A 483 2.65 19.06 -11.45
CA GLU A 483 2.42 18.71 -10.06
C GLU A 483 3.67 19.01 -9.25
N PHE A 484 3.51 19.71 -8.15
CA PHE A 484 4.54 19.91 -7.15
C PHE A 484 4.05 19.42 -5.80
N GLU A 485 4.74 18.46 -5.23
CA GLU A 485 4.47 17.93 -3.90
C GLU A 485 5.64 18.26 -2.97
N TYR A 486 5.31 18.81 -1.81
CA TYR A 486 6.22 19.07 -0.71
C TYR A 486 5.74 18.27 0.50
N ALA A 487 6.51 17.27 0.91
CA ALA A 487 6.16 16.40 2.01
C ALA A 487 7.28 16.42 3.07
N PRO A 488 7.23 17.35 4.03
CA PRO A 488 8.04 17.25 5.24
C PRO A 488 7.47 16.09 6.07
N GLY A 489 8.05 14.91 5.91
CA GLY A 489 7.70 13.73 6.69
C GLY A 489 8.63 13.61 7.87
N THR A 490 8.07 13.31 9.03
CA THR A 490 8.82 12.89 10.21
C THR A 490 8.25 11.57 10.70
N GLY A 491 9.02 10.86 11.47
CA GLY A 491 8.61 9.65 12.10
C GLY A 491 9.71 9.11 12.99
N PHE A 492 9.39 8.12 13.75
CA PHE A 492 10.34 7.34 14.50
C PHE A 492 9.95 5.87 14.46
N TRP A 493 10.94 5.02 14.57
CA TRP A 493 10.74 3.58 14.56
C TRP A 493 11.61 2.93 15.61
N GLY A 494 11.05 2.64 16.77
CA GLY A 494 11.66 1.81 17.80
C GLY A 494 11.77 0.36 17.33
N TYR A 495 12.81 -0.31 17.77
CA TYR A 495 12.97 -1.74 17.55
C TYR A 495 13.59 -2.38 18.76
N CYS A 496 12.95 -3.44 19.29
CA CYS A 496 13.36 -4.08 20.56
C CYS A 496 13.54 -3.05 21.68
N ASP A 497 12.55 -2.22 21.88
CA ASP A 497 12.53 -1.20 22.92
C ASP A 497 11.72 -1.72 24.15
N PRO A 498 12.34 -1.95 25.27
CA PRO A 498 13.76 -1.79 25.59
C PRO A 498 14.64 -2.96 25.11
N ALA A 499 14.10 -4.17 24.95
CA ALA A 499 14.84 -5.34 24.49
C ALA A 499 13.93 -6.40 23.88
N CYS A 500 14.49 -7.25 23.02
CA CYS A 500 13.91 -8.52 22.57
C CYS A 500 14.72 -9.66 23.17
N THR A 501 14.09 -10.45 24.01
CA THR A 501 14.72 -11.57 24.72
C THR A 501 14.12 -12.89 24.25
N VAL A 502 14.92 -13.92 24.29
CA VAL A 502 14.55 -15.30 23.99
C VAL A 502 14.81 -16.16 25.22
N ALA A 503 13.83 -16.94 25.60
CA ALA A 503 13.95 -17.97 26.66
C ALA A 503 13.85 -19.37 26.07
N LEU A 504 14.39 -20.36 26.76
CA LEU A 504 14.19 -21.77 26.41
C LEU A 504 12.96 -22.34 27.12
N PRO A 505 12.18 -23.19 26.44
CA PRO A 505 11.03 -23.84 27.07
C PRO A 505 11.47 -24.87 28.11
N PRO A 506 10.74 -25.03 29.21
CA PRO A 506 11.05 -26.01 30.24
C PRO A 506 11.17 -27.46 29.71
N GLU A 507 10.35 -27.80 28.71
CA GLU A 507 10.37 -29.09 28.03
C GLU A 507 11.70 -29.37 27.36
N PHE A 508 12.27 -28.35 26.67
CA PHE A 508 13.58 -28.47 26.05
C PHE A 508 14.66 -28.72 27.09
N ILE A 509 14.68 -27.96 28.20
CA ILE A 509 15.67 -28.17 29.27
C ILE A 509 15.60 -29.58 29.82
N ARG A 510 14.39 -30.09 30.09
CA ARG A 510 14.18 -31.47 30.57
C ARG A 510 14.55 -32.55 29.55
N SER A 511 14.60 -32.21 28.26
CA SER A 511 14.98 -33.16 27.21
C SER A 511 16.50 -33.25 26.99
N VAL A 512 17.26 -32.16 27.29
CA VAL A 512 18.71 -32.06 27.01
C VAL A 512 19.56 -32.13 28.27
N VAL A 513 19.02 -31.83 29.44
CA VAL A 513 19.72 -31.90 30.74
C VAL A 513 19.28 -33.17 31.47
N PRO A 514 20.21 -34.05 31.91
CA PRO A 514 19.85 -35.24 32.66
C PRO A 514 19.02 -34.88 33.92
N ALA A 515 17.96 -35.65 34.17
CA ALA A 515 16.97 -35.34 35.20
C ALA A 515 17.57 -35.07 36.62
N ALA A 516 18.68 -35.80 36.96
CA ALA A 516 19.39 -35.60 38.23
C ALA A 516 20.02 -34.21 38.39
N PHE A 517 20.30 -33.50 37.31
CA PHE A 517 20.96 -32.19 37.31
C PHE A 517 20.01 -31.05 37.08
N VAL A 518 18.78 -31.27 36.61
CA VAL A 518 17.82 -30.18 36.32
C VAL A 518 17.59 -29.33 37.57
N GLY A 519 17.29 -29.94 38.69
CA GLY A 519 17.05 -29.20 39.94
C GLY A 519 18.25 -28.44 40.50
N ALA A 520 19.49 -28.95 40.27
CA ALA A 520 20.71 -28.28 40.70
C ALA A 520 21.08 -27.09 39.79
N LEU A 521 20.92 -27.25 38.45
CA LEU A 521 21.28 -26.22 37.47
C LEU A 521 20.19 -25.16 37.25
N PHE A 522 18.94 -25.57 37.37
CA PHE A 522 17.75 -24.73 37.14
C PHE A 522 16.72 -24.87 38.30
N PRO A 523 17.08 -24.44 39.50
CA PRO A 523 16.27 -24.68 40.72
C PRO A 523 14.90 -24.01 40.65
N THR A 524 14.74 -22.97 39.83
CA THR A 524 13.49 -22.21 39.69
C THR A 524 12.73 -22.54 38.40
N LEU A 525 13.15 -23.57 37.62
CA LEU A 525 12.52 -23.91 36.35
C LEU A 525 11.05 -24.29 36.54
N PRO A 526 10.10 -23.54 35.92
CA PRO A 526 8.68 -23.78 36.18
C PRO A 526 8.21 -25.09 35.55
N THR A 527 7.20 -25.74 36.16
CA THR A 527 6.46 -26.87 35.55
C THR A 527 5.30 -26.36 34.73
N THR A 528 4.72 -25.24 35.10
CA THR A 528 3.66 -24.50 34.40
C THR A 528 4.04 -23.03 34.33
N ILE A 529 3.62 -22.39 33.22
CA ILE A 529 3.90 -20.97 32.93
C ILE A 529 2.56 -20.25 32.91
N THR A 530 2.25 -19.51 33.95
CA THR A 530 0.98 -18.79 34.10
C THR A 530 1.14 -17.39 34.69
N THR A 531 2.27 -17.09 35.31
CA THR A 531 2.53 -15.83 36.00
C THR A 531 3.78 -15.13 35.46
N ASN A 532 3.92 -13.85 35.76
CA ASN A 532 5.13 -13.08 35.43
C ASN A 532 6.39 -13.73 36.02
N GLN A 533 6.32 -14.27 37.25
CA GLN A 533 7.46 -14.90 37.88
C GLN A 533 7.91 -16.19 37.17
N ASP A 534 6.97 -16.96 36.62
CA ASP A 534 7.32 -18.14 35.85
C ASP A 534 8.16 -17.79 34.61
N PHE A 535 7.81 -16.68 33.89
CA PHE A 535 8.58 -16.18 32.77
C PHE A 535 9.98 -15.69 33.19
N LEU A 536 10.11 -15.01 34.32
CA LEU A 536 11.41 -14.55 34.85
C LEU A 536 12.32 -15.72 35.25
N ASN A 537 11.77 -16.84 35.59
CA ASN A 537 12.47 -18.06 35.99
C ASN A 537 12.91 -18.92 34.81
N LEU A 538 12.49 -18.59 33.55
CA LEU A 538 12.91 -19.31 32.36
C LEU A 538 14.41 -19.09 32.08
N PRO A 539 15.13 -20.09 31.56
CA PRO A 539 16.49 -19.94 31.12
C PRO A 539 16.63 -18.97 29.96
N PHE A 540 17.50 -17.98 30.10
CA PHE A 540 17.79 -16.99 29.08
C PHE A 540 18.65 -17.58 27.95
N ALA A 541 18.20 -17.46 26.71
CA ALA A 541 18.90 -18.01 25.54
C ALA A 541 19.59 -16.94 24.69
N GLY A 542 19.33 -15.68 24.93
CA GLY A 542 19.90 -14.57 24.19
C GLY A 542 18.92 -13.44 23.91
N GLY A 543 19.40 -12.42 23.25
CA GLY A 543 18.56 -11.28 22.90
C GLY A 543 19.31 -10.15 22.26
N VAL A 544 18.53 -9.16 21.82
CA VAL A 544 19.03 -7.87 21.33
C VAL A 544 18.36 -6.74 22.12
N VAL A 545 19.07 -5.65 22.26
CA VAL A 545 18.62 -4.49 23.04
C VAL A 545 18.60 -3.29 22.12
N GLY A 546 17.47 -2.59 22.09
CA GLY A 546 17.35 -1.31 21.40
C GLY A 546 18.09 -0.23 22.18
N VAL A 547 18.99 0.48 21.50
CA VAL A 547 19.77 1.54 22.16
C VAL A 547 19.12 2.90 21.99
N GLY A 548 18.46 3.13 20.84
CA GLY A 548 17.86 4.42 20.48
C GLY A 548 18.89 5.55 20.44
N ASP A 549 18.43 6.79 20.52
CA ASP A 549 19.25 7.99 20.68
C ASP A 549 19.17 8.45 22.16
N PRO A 550 20.17 8.21 22.97
CA PRO A 550 20.13 8.56 24.39
C PRO A 550 20.07 10.07 24.66
N GLY A 551 20.35 10.91 23.66
CA GLY A 551 20.21 12.36 23.76
C GLY A 551 18.77 12.87 23.50
N GLN A 552 17.84 11.98 23.20
CA GLN A 552 16.43 12.30 22.95
C GLN A 552 15.53 11.60 24.00
N PRO A 553 14.40 12.21 24.35
CA PRO A 553 13.41 11.51 25.18
C PRO A 553 12.88 10.26 24.42
N PRO A 554 12.42 9.23 25.14
CA PRO A 554 11.73 8.09 24.49
C PRO A 554 10.62 8.60 23.56
N PRO A 555 10.49 8.03 22.36
CA PRO A 555 11.02 6.77 21.87
C PRO A 555 12.40 6.84 21.17
N TYR A 556 13.20 7.83 21.39
CA TYR A 556 14.62 7.99 20.96
C TYR A 556 14.87 8.06 19.45
N ASN A 557 13.91 7.83 18.62
CA ASN A 557 14.07 7.66 17.18
C ASN A 557 13.33 8.75 16.42
N ILE A 558 13.89 9.96 16.39
CA ILE A 558 13.31 11.03 15.57
C ILE A 558 13.86 10.88 14.15
N ASP A 559 12.97 10.63 13.20
CA ASP A 559 13.33 10.71 11.80
C ASP A 559 13.65 12.16 11.43
N LYS A 560 14.95 12.43 11.28
CA LYS A 560 15.44 13.66 10.65
C LYS A 560 15.71 13.47 9.17
N ALA A 561 15.14 12.44 8.56
CA ALA A 561 15.19 12.26 7.13
C ALA A 561 14.63 13.52 6.46
N LYS A 562 15.38 14.01 5.50
CA LYS A 562 15.03 15.25 4.79
C LYS A 562 13.73 15.06 4.04
N LEU A 563 12.97 16.15 3.98
CA LEU A 563 11.71 16.27 3.27
C LEU A 563 11.78 15.73 1.84
N ASN A 564 10.69 15.13 1.40
CA ASN A 564 10.51 14.71 0.02
C ASN A 564 9.90 15.84 -0.81
N LYS A 565 10.48 16.09 -1.99
CA LYS A 565 9.93 16.98 -3.01
C LYS A 565 9.72 16.15 -4.26
N ARG A 566 8.53 16.25 -4.83
CA ARG A 566 8.18 15.63 -6.08
C ARG A 566 7.78 16.69 -7.08
N ILE A 567 8.27 16.55 -8.30
CA ILE A 567 7.93 17.42 -9.42
C ILE A 567 7.54 16.52 -10.59
N ARG A 568 6.47 16.88 -11.25
CA ARG A 568 6.01 16.19 -12.44
C ARG A 568 5.54 17.19 -13.47
N PHE A 569 5.88 16.94 -14.73
CA PHE A 569 5.35 17.62 -15.89
C PHE A 569 4.77 16.61 -16.84
N PHE A 570 3.66 16.94 -17.48
CA PHE A 570 3.11 16.12 -18.56
C PHE A 570 2.45 16.97 -19.64
N GLY A 571 2.43 16.44 -20.85
CA GLY A 571 1.67 16.95 -21.99
C GLY A 571 1.09 15.78 -22.76
N GLN A 572 -0.18 15.88 -23.14
CA GLN A 572 -0.86 14.85 -23.91
C GLN A 572 -1.86 15.50 -24.88
N ASP A 573 -2.13 14.80 -25.99
CA ASP A 573 -3.10 15.18 -26.97
C ASP A 573 -4.01 14.01 -27.33
N THR A 574 -5.28 14.31 -27.48
CA THR A 574 -6.30 13.42 -28.04
C THR A 574 -6.69 14.00 -29.40
N TRP A 575 -6.17 13.41 -30.48
CA TRP A 575 -6.35 13.87 -31.83
C TRP A 575 -7.41 13.03 -32.55
N LYS A 576 -8.53 13.63 -32.86
CA LYS A 576 -9.63 13.02 -33.63
C LYS A 576 -9.32 13.12 -35.12
N ILE A 577 -8.49 12.18 -35.61
CA ILE A 577 -8.02 12.15 -37.02
C ILE A 577 -9.20 11.99 -37.99
N ARG A 578 -10.20 11.19 -37.55
CA ARG A 578 -11.48 10.98 -38.25
C ARG A 578 -12.61 10.91 -37.24
N PRO A 579 -13.87 11.12 -37.67
CA PRO A 579 -15.00 11.01 -36.72
C PRO A 579 -15.02 9.68 -35.95
N ASN A 580 -14.54 8.60 -36.53
CA ASN A 580 -14.52 7.25 -35.94
C ASN A 580 -13.12 6.78 -35.51
N PHE A 581 -12.07 7.63 -35.60
CA PHE A 581 -10.73 7.24 -35.24
C PHE A 581 -10.01 8.34 -34.45
N THR A 582 -9.63 8.02 -33.22
CA THR A 582 -8.94 8.92 -32.29
C THR A 582 -7.56 8.36 -31.95
N LEU A 583 -6.53 9.18 -32.04
CA LEU A 583 -5.16 8.92 -31.60
C LEU A 583 -4.88 9.67 -30.31
N ASN A 584 -4.35 8.98 -29.32
CA ASN A 584 -3.91 9.56 -28.05
C ASN A 584 -2.41 9.41 -27.92
N TYR A 585 -1.70 10.47 -27.59
CA TYR A 585 -0.26 10.43 -27.37
C TYR A 585 0.18 11.48 -26.36
N GLY A 586 1.28 11.21 -25.68
CA GLY A 586 1.79 12.15 -24.70
C GLY A 586 3.11 11.71 -24.07
N LEU A 587 3.64 12.61 -23.25
CA LEU A 587 4.87 12.42 -22.51
C LEU A 587 4.72 13.02 -21.12
N ALA A 588 5.17 12.30 -20.08
CA ALA A 588 5.37 12.87 -18.76
C ALA A 588 6.82 12.69 -18.33
N TRP A 589 7.27 13.55 -17.42
CA TRP A 589 8.55 13.46 -16.73
C TRP A 589 8.32 13.61 -15.23
N ASN A 590 8.96 12.75 -14.43
CA ASN A 590 8.77 12.67 -13.01
C ASN A 590 10.13 12.77 -12.30
N PHE A 591 10.20 13.56 -11.24
CA PHE A 591 11.35 13.66 -10.38
C PHE A 591 10.96 13.62 -8.90
N GLU A 592 11.69 12.86 -8.12
CA GLU A 592 11.51 12.76 -6.68
C GLU A 592 12.87 12.92 -5.96
N SER A 593 12.97 13.88 -5.04
CA SER A 593 14.27 14.39 -4.59
C SER A 593 14.96 13.55 -3.52
N THR A 594 14.24 12.75 -2.75
CA THR A 594 14.78 12.10 -1.55
C THR A 594 14.22 10.70 -1.34
N LEU A 595 14.20 9.91 -2.42
CA LEU A 595 13.84 8.49 -2.32
C LEU A 595 14.86 7.68 -1.52
N VAL A 596 16.12 8.09 -1.52
CA VAL A 596 17.27 7.44 -0.88
C VAL A 596 18.02 8.43 0.00
N ASN A 597 18.89 7.96 0.89
CA ASN A 597 19.71 8.80 1.77
C ASN A 597 20.91 9.41 1.01
N ARG A 598 20.66 10.50 0.29
CA ARG A 598 21.67 11.21 -0.52
C ARG A 598 22.68 12.03 0.28
N ASP A 599 22.43 12.18 1.55
CA ASP A 599 23.28 12.92 2.49
C ASP A 599 24.17 12.02 3.34
N LEU A 600 24.15 10.71 3.08
CA LEU A 600 24.91 9.72 3.82
C LEU A 600 25.82 8.95 2.86
N ASP A 601 27.08 9.36 2.78
CA ASP A 601 28.12 8.54 2.15
C ASP A 601 28.27 7.22 2.89
N LYS A 602 28.66 6.19 2.17
CA LYS A 602 28.86 4.87 2.75
C LYS A 602 30.12 4.89 3.62
N PRO A 603 30.11 4.28 4.82
CA PRO A 603 31.31 4.21 5.66
C PRO A 603 32.39 3.29 5.06
N GLN A 604 33.64 3.55 5.35
CA GLN A 604 34.78 2.74 4.90
C GLN A 604 34.67 1.25 5.23
N TYR A 605 33.97 0.92 6.32
CA TYR A 605 33.61 -0.45 6.70
C TYR A 605 32.96 -1.25 5.58
N LEU A 606 32.20 -0.59 4.68
CA LEU A 606 31.45 -1.24 3.58
C LEU A 606 32.22 -1.29 2.27
N ALA A 607 33.49 -0.79 2.22
CA ALA A 607 34.28 -0.80 1.00
C ALA A 607 34.40 -2.17 0.31
N PRO A 608 34.51 -3.32 1.03
CA PRO A 608 34.52 -4.62 0.38
C PRO A 608 33.26 -4.95 -0.43
N LEU A 609 32.10 -4.31 -0.10
CA LEU A 609 30.82 -4.53 -0.75
C LEU A 609 30.49 -3.48 -1.83
N TYR A 610 30.98 -2.25 -1.68
CA TYR A 610 30.70 -1.12 -2.59
C TYR A 610 31.85 -0.80 -3.55
N GLY A 611 33.08 -1.31 -3.28
CA GLY A 611 34.30 -0.90 -3.97
C GLY A 611 34.86 0.43 -3.46
N SER A 612 35.63 1.11 -4.30
CA SER A 612 36.31 2.38 -3.92
C SER A 612 35.36 3.59 -3.86
N ASP A 613 34.21 3.54 -4.51
CA ASP A 613 33.24 4.64 -4.52
C ASP A 613 32.21 4.45 -3.41
N LEU A 614 32.42 5.17 -2.33
CA LEU A 614 31.56 5.17 -1.13
C LEU A 614 30.59 6.34 -1.09
N SER A 615 30.41 7.06 -2.20
CA SER A 615 29.47 8.18 -2.26
C SER A 615 28.03 7.74 -1.96
N ALA A 616 27.21 8.68 -1.53
CA ALA A 616 25.80 8.46 -1.29
C ALA A 616 25.06 7.99 -2.55
N THR A 617 23.99 7.23 -2.37
CA THR A 617 23.18 6.72 -3.48
C THR A 617 22.60 7.87 -4.31
N GLY A 618 22.79 7.82 -5.64
CA GLY A 618 22.40 8.87 -6.57
C GLY A 618 20.89 8.95 -6.84
N ASN A 619 20.46 10.06 -7.46
CA ASN A 619 19.09 10.20 -7.98
C ASN A 619 18.94 9.63 -9.38
N ASN A 620 17.72 9.25 -9.71
CA ASN A 620 17.33 8.97 -11.07
C ASN A 620 16.56 10.18 -11.67
N TYR A 621 17.07 10.72 -12.79
CA TYR A 621 16.47 11.84 -13.51
C TYR A 621 15.79 11.43 -14.81
N ASN A 622 15.96 10.17 -15.25
CA ASN A 622 15.51 9.69 -16.57
C ASN A 622 14.12 9.04 -16.53
N ASN A 623 13.21 9.58 -15.69
CA ASN A 623 11.90 9.02 -15.49
C ASN A 623 10.87 9.58 -16.48
N PHE A 624 11.07 9.32 -17.77
CA PHE A 624 10.14 9.71 -18.83
C PHE A 624 9.08 8.65 -19.05
N SER A 625 7.83 9.08 -19.18
CA SER A 625 6.63 8.25 -19.38
C SER A 625 5.98 8.58 -20.73
N PRO A 626 6.46 8.05 -21.86
CA PRO A 626 5.75 8.15 -23.11
C PRO A 626 4.51 7.26 -23.11
N SER A 627 3.42 7.72 -23.70
CA SER A 627 2.17 6.99 -23.92
C SER A 627 1.66 7.22 -25.33
N LEU A 628 1.19 6.13 -25.95
CA LEU A 628 0.59 6.14 -27.29
C LEU A 628 -0.55 5.14 -27.35
N GLY A 629 -1.67 5.51 -27.97
CA GLY A 629 -2.77 4.59 -28.18
C GLY A 629 -3.82 5.15 -29.12
N PHE A 630 -4.77 4.31 -29.49
CA PHE A 630 -5.89 4.71 -30.33
C PHE A 630 -7.20 4.07 -29.88
N ALA A 631 -8.29 4.71 -30.26
CA ALA A 631 -9.64 4.18 -30.21
C ALA A 631 -10.27 4.29 -31.61
N TRP A 632 -10.82 3.19 -32.08
CA TRP A 632 -11.41 3.08 -33.41
C TRP A 632 -12.82 2.50 -33.33
N ASN A 633 -13.80 3.30 -33.70
CA ASN A 633 -15.18 2.87 -33.88
C ASN A 633 -15.29 2.19 -35.24
N VAL A 634 -15.45 0.87 -35.24
CA VAL A 634 -15.34 0.03 -36.45
C VAL A 634 -16.65 -0.16 -37.19
N ASP A 635 -17.78 0.16 -36.54
CA ASP A 635 -19.10 -0.03 -37.15
C ASP A 635 -19.87 1.29 -37.34
N GLN A 636 -20.74 1.32 -38.34
CA GLN A 636 -21.58 2.50 -38.63
C GLN A 636 -22.67 2.73 -37.56
N SER A 637 -22.93 1.73 -36.75
CA SER A 637 -23.95 1.82 -35.68
C SER A 637 -23.40 2.39 -34.37
N ASN A 638 -22.12 2.72 -34.34
CA ASN A 638 -21.40 3.22 -33.16
C ASN A 638 -21.54 2.30 -31.94
N LYS A 639 -21.54 0.97 -32.14
CA LYS A 639 -21.71 -0.02 -31.06
C LYS A 639 -20.45 -0.79 -30.73
N THR A 640 -19.40 -0.67 -31.58
CA THR A 640 -18.18 -1.44 -31.38
C THR A 640 -16.95 -0.55 -31.51
N VAL A 641 -16.16 -0.53 -30.44
CA VAL A 641 -14.87 0.18 -30.38
C VAL A 641 -13.73 -0.81 -30.20
N VAL A 642 -12.74 -0.73 -31.04
CA VAL A 642 -11.44 -1.38 -30.90
C VAL A 642 -10.46 -0.36 -30.34
N ARG A 643 -9.72 -0.74 -29.29
CA ARG A 643 -8.74 0.13 -28.65
C ARG A 643 -7.42 -0.61 -28.46
N ALA A 644 -6.31 0.12 -28.57
CA ALA A 644 -5.00 -0.39 -28.24
C ALA A 644 -4.12 0.73 -27.71
N GLY A 645 -3.18 0.38 -26.86
CA GLY A 645 -2.25 1.34 -26.27
C GLY A 645 -0.97 0.70 -25.76
N ALA A 646 0.07 1.53 -25.68
CA ALA A 646 1.34 1.20 -25.07
C ALA A 646 1.90 2.42 -24.31
N GLY A 647 2.55 2.17 -23.17
CA GLY A 647 3.14 3.25 -22.38
C GLY A 647 4.16 2.74 -21.37
N ILE A 648 4.97 3.67 -20.86
CA ILE A 648 5.94 3.43 -19.78
C ILE A 648 5.51 4.24 -18.58
N TYR A 649 5.42 3.57 -17.43
CA TYR A 649 4.97 4.19 -16.17
C TYR A 649 5.99 3.92 -15.07
N TRP A 650 6.31 4.96 -14.32
CA TRP A 650 7.28 4.92 -13.22
C TRP A 650 6.55 4.92 -11.88
N ASP A 651 7.21 4.34 -10.90
CA ASP A 651 6.72 4.27 -9.53
C ASP A 651 7.44 5.25 -8.61
N THR A 652 7.01 5.27 -7.38
CA THR A 652 7.66 5.93 -6.26
C THR A 652 8.08 4.88 -5.22
N GLU A 653 9.01 5.22 -4.34
CA GLU A 653 9.49 4.31 -3.31
C GLU A 653 8.84 4.59 -1.95
N LEU A 654 8.88 3.61 -1.05
CA LEU A 654 8.34 3.72 0.30
C LEU A 654 9.38 4.33 1.24
N LEU A 655 9.03 5.43 1.90
CA LEU A 655 9.99 6.21 2.70
C LEU A 655 10.49 5.48 3.96
N TRP A 656 9.77 4.47 4.48
CA TRP A 656 10.24 3.69 5.63
C TRP A 656 11.55 2.96 5.36
N ARG A 657 11.82 2.55 4.12
CA ARG A 657 13.07 1.89 3.72
C ARG A 657 14.28 2.78 3.92
N ARG A 658 14.11 4.07 3.67
CA ARG A 658 15.15 5.08 3.93
C ARG A 658 15.48 5.19 5.43
N LEU A 659 14.47 5.06 6.30
CA LEU A 659 14.68 5.07 7.75
C LEU A 659 15.55 3.91 8.22
N GLU A 660 15.37 2.73 7.66
CA GLU A 660 16.17 1.56 8.02
C GLU A 660 17.67 1.76 7.70
N GLU A 661 17.98 2.19 6.48
CA GLU A 661 19.39 2.47 6.14
C GLU A 661 19.99 3.55 7.05
N ARG A 662 19.23 4.62 7.35
CA ARG A 662 19.73 5.66 8.28
C ARG A 662 20.04 5.12 9.66
N GLY A 663 19.32 4.13 10.13
CA GLY A 663 19.61 3.46 11.40
C GLY A 663 20.98 2.77 11.43
N TYR A 664 21.51 2.36 10.30
CA TYR A 664 22.79 1.66 10.20
C TYR A 664 23.96 2.57 9.79
N ILE A 665 23.77 3.38 8.75
CA ILE A 665 24.85 4.23 8.22
C ILE A 665 24.81 5.69 8.70
N GLY A 666 23.79 6.07 9.43
CA GLY A 666 23.69 7.34 10.15
C GLY A 666 24.48 7.33 11.47
N PRO A 667 24.42 8.45 12.23
CA PRO A 667 25.00 8.51 13.57
C PRO A 667 24.46 7.41 14.49
N VAL A 668 25.27 6.97 15.43
CA VAL A 668 24.82 6.04 16.48
C VAL A 668 23.66 6.65 17.26
N GLY A 669 22.67 5.83 17.61
CA GLY A 669 21.47 6.29 18.30
C GLY A 669 20.39 6.89 17.39
N ASN A 670 20.68 7.07 16.11
CA ASN A 670 19.67 7.52 15.15
C ASN A 670 18.92 6.32 14.56
N GLY A 671 17.70 6.12 14.99
CA GLY A 671 16.83 5.07 14.47
C GLY A 671 16.91 3.73 15.19
N ARG A 672 17.04 2.64 14.46
CA ARG A 672 16.86 1.26 14.93
C ARG A 672 18.14 0.61 15.47
N GLN A 673 19.05 1.38 16.08
CA GLN A 673 20.30 0.84 16.59
C GLN A 673 20.04 -0.22 17.68
N GLN A 674 20.71 -1.36 17.55
CA GLN A 674 20.64 -2.48 18.45
C GLN A 674 22.02 -2.93 18.88
N VAL A 675 22.10 -3.49 20.07
CA VAL A 675 23.26 -4.22 20.56
C VAL A 675 22.85 -5.62 21.03
N PRO A 676 23.64 -6.68 20.77
CA PRO A 676 23.34 -8.00 21.29
C PRO A 676 23.58 -8.04 22.81
N HIS A 677 22.93 -8.99 23.47
CA HIS A 677 23.07 -9.22 24.89
C HIS A 677 24.52 -9.49 25.32
N THR A 678 25.39 -9.94 24.43
CA THR A 678 26.83 -10.17 24.73
C THR A 678 27.63 -8.91 25.06
N VAL A 679 27.04 -7.73 24.92
CA VAL A 679 27.63 -6.45 25.37
C VAL A 679 27.55 -6.34 26.89
N PHE A 680 26.58 -6.98 27.49
CA PHE A 680 26.36 -6.96 28.92
C PHE A 680 27.32 -7.92 29.62
N THR A 681 27.80 -7.54 30.79
CA THR A 681 28.72 -8.35 31.60
C THR A 681 28.01 -9.00 32.76
N ASN A 682 28.36 -10.24 33.04
CA ASN A 682 27.81 -10.99 34.16
C ASN A 682 28.06 -10.31 35.51
N ILE A 683 27.04 -10.12 36.32
CA ILE A 683 27.11 -9.55 37.65
C ILE A 683 26.78 -10.56 38.78
N PHE A 684 26.47 -11.81 38.43
CA PHE A 684 26.06 -12.84 39.34
C PHE A 684 27.17 -13.91 39.49
N PRO A 685 27.48 -14.35 40.73
CA PRO A 685 28.32 -15.53 40.92
C PRO A 685 27.46 -16.81 40.64
N GLY A 686 28.14 -17.87 40.21
CA GLY A 686 27.53 -19.17 40.03
C GLY A 686 26.80 -19.36 38.65
N ILE A 687 26.90 -18.41 37.74
CA ILE A 687 26.46 -18.64 36.35
C ILE A 687 27.44 -19.55 35.67
N ILE A 688 26.94 -20.62 35.08
CA ILE A 688 27.76 -21.61 34.36
C ILE A 688 27.25 -21.79 32.91
N ASN A 689 28.20 -22.11 32.03
CA ASN A 689 27.85 -22.66 30.71
C ASN A 689 27.58 -24.16 30.88
N VAL A 690 26.35 -24.61 30.69
CA VAL A 690 25.89 -25.97 30.94
C VAL A 690 26.54 -26.97 29.97
N GLY A 691 26.85 -26.58 28.75
CA GLY A 691 27.50 -27.43 27.75
C GLY A 691 28.97 -27.72 28.09
N THR A 692 29.71 -26.73 28.60
CA THR A 692 31.14 -26.86 28.95
C THR A 692 31.36 -27.14 30.42
N GLN A 693 30.37 -27.03 31.28
CA GLN A 693 30.41 -27.13 32.73
C GLN A 693 31.39 -26.09 33.38
N GLN A 694 31.72 -25.03 32.65
CA GLN A 694 32.62 -23.99 33.14
C GLN A 694 31.87 -22.78 33.72
N PRO A 695 32.31 -22.20 34.83
CA PRO A 695 31.72 -20.97 35.36
C PRO A 695 31.99 -19.78 34.46
N ILE A 696 31.02 -18.88 34.35
CA ILE A 696 31.18 -17.59 33.69
C ILE A 696 31.57 -16.57 34.77
N PRO A 697 32.79 -16.03 34.73
CA PRO A 697 33.26 -15.09 35.77
C PRO A 697 32.37 -13.85 35.86
N VAL A 698 32.28 -13.29 37.06
CA VAL A 698 31.69 -11.94 37.23
C VAL A 698 32.56 -10.93 36.47
N GLY A 699 31.92 -10.04 35.71
CA GLY A 699 32.58 -9.09 34.83
C GLY A 699 32.89 -9.63 33.41
N ALA A 700 32.73 -10.93 33.17
CA ALA A 700 32.87 -11.46 31.81
C ALA A 700 31.61 -11.17 30.95
N PRO A 701 31.77 -10.99 29.61
CA PRO A 701 30.64 -10.85 28.67
C PRO A 701 29.67 -12.04 28.77
N LEU A 702 28.40 -11.80 28.57
CA LEU A 702 27.41 -12.86 28.48
C LEU A 702 27.67 -13.73 27.23
N PRO A 703 27.45 -15.05 27.31
CA PRO A 703 27.69 -15.98 26.22
C PRO A 703 26.85 -15.67 24.98
N ALA A 704 27.33 -16.07 23.81
CA ALA A 704 26.59 -15.92 22.57
C ALA A 704 25.27 -16.72 22.58
N ALA A 705 24.29 -16.28 21.78
CA ALA A 705 23.03 -16.99 21.62
C ALA A 705 23.28 -18.46 21.18
N GLY A 706 22.51 -19.39 21.75
CA GLY A 706 22.61 -20.82 21.51
C GLY A 706 23.55 -21.55 22.47
N GLN A 707 24.33 -20.85 23.30
CA GLN A 707 25.07 -21.47 24.43
C GLN A 707 24.15 -21.57 25.65
N LEU A 708 23.85 -22.81 26.06
CA LEU A 708 22.99 -23.05 27.22
C LEU A 708 23.71 -22.64 28.50
N THR A 709 23.08 -21.74 29.25
CA THR A 709 23.53 -21.31 30.59
C THR A 709 22.40 -21.47 31.60
N ASN A 710 22.72 -21.45 32.89
CA ASN A 710 21.73 -21.41 33.95
C ASN A 710 21.24 -19.97 34.28
N LEU A 711 21.66 -18.97 33.52
CA LEU A 711 21.17 -17.61 33.65
C LEU A 711 19.66 -17.54 33.35
N THR A 712 18.89 -16.96 34.25
CA THR A 712 17.45 -16.77 34.06
C THR A 712 17.14 -15.44 33.36
N VAL A 713 15.93 -15.33 32.76
CA VAL A 713 15.43 -14.06 32.19
C VAL A 713 15.42 -12.96 33.25
N GLY A 714 14.99 -13.27 34.48
CA GLY A 714 14.97 -12.32 35.59
C GLY A 714 16.37 -11.78 35.96
N GLN A 715 17.38 -12.63 36.00
CA GLN A 715 18.77 -12.22 36.20
C GLN A 715 19.27 -11.36 35.02
N PHE A 716 18.98 -11.73 33.79
CA PHE A 716 19.30 -10.89 32.63
C PHE A 716 18.66 -9.50 32.73
N MET A 717 17.42 -9.41 33.15
CA MET A 717 16.75 -8.11 33.35
C MET A 717 17.45 -7.26 34.44
N GLN A 718 17.98 -7.86 35.48
CA GLN A 718 18.77 -7.15 36.51
C GLN A 718 20.10 -6.65 35.91
N ILE A 719 20.81 -7.49 35.15
CA ILE A 719 22.02 -7.10 34.43
C ILE A 719 21.75 -5.93 33.47
N TYR A 720 20.68 -6.06 32.69
CA TYR A 720 20.24 -5.03 31.75
C TYR A 720 19.99 -3.69 32.45
N ASN A 721 19.15 -3.68 33.48
CA ASN A 721 18.80 -2.46 34.21
C ASN A 721 20.03 -1.79 34.87
N ALA A 722 21.00 -2.57 35.30
CA ALA A 722 22.23 -2.05 35.90
C ALA A 722 23.19 -1.41 34.89
N GLN A 723 23.18 -1.85 33.64
CA GLN A 723 24.24 -1.50 32.67
C GLN A 723 23.76 -0.70 31.47
N ILE A 724 22.44 -0.71 31.14
CA ILE A 724 21.93 -0.10 29.91
C ILE A 724 22.22 1.40 29.82
N GLY A 725 22.12 2.14 30.91
CA GLY A 725 22.40 3.57 30.93
C GLY A 725 23.85 3.91 30.55
N ALA A 726 24.81 3.15 31.04
CA ALA A 726 26.21 3.32 30.69
C ALA A 726 26.51 2.95 29.23
N ILE A 727 25.85 1.86 28.74
CA ILE A 727 25.98 1.44 27.35
C ILE A 727 25.41 2.53 26.42
N GLN A 728 24.20 3.05 26.68
CA GLN A 728 23.58 4.12 25.92
C GLN A 728 24.46 5.37 25.91
N GLN A 729 25.01 5.75 27.06
CA GLN A 729 25.88 6.92 27.15
C GLN A 729 27.21 6.73 26.36
N SER A 730 27.77 5.53 26.37
CA SER A 730 29.00 5.22 25.58
C SER A 730 28.78 5.28 24.06
N LEU A 731 27.54 5.08 23.62
CA LEU A 731 27.13 5.10 22.21
C LEU A 731 26.48 6.44 21.81
N ALA A 732 26.38 7.40 22.74
CA ALA A 732 25.76 8.69 22.42
C ALA A 732 26.58 9.45 21.37
N PRO A 733 25.97 9.92 20.26
CA PRO A 733 26.65 10.76 19.30
C PRO A 733 26.92 12.13 19.89
N LYS A 734 28.04 12.77 19.47
CA LYS A 734 28.39 14.15 19.89
C LYS A 734 27.29 15.14 19.43
N ASN A 735 26.72 14.89 18.28
CA ASN A 735 25.56 15.61 17.74
C ASN A 735 24.87 14.74 16.67
N LEU A 736 23.69 15.14 16.25
CA LEU A 736 22.87 14.38 15.31
C LEU A 736 23.42 14.28 13.87
N ASN A 737 24.50 14.99 13.56
CA ASN A 737 25.19 14.92 12.27
C ASN A 737 26.60 14.30 12.41
N ASP A 738 26.94 13.77 13.58
CA ASP A 738 28.26 13.16 13.83
C ASP A 738 28.32 11.78 13.16
N LEU A 739 29.03 11.72 12.04
CA LEU A 739 29.24 10.51 11.26
C LEU A 739 30.61 9.87 11.55
N SER A 740 31.32 10.32 12.59
CA SER A 740 32.63 9.76 12.97
C SER A 740 32.54 8.30 13.40
N VAL A 741 31.42 7.93 14.01
CA VAL A 741 31.08 6.54 14.34
C VAL A 741 29.62 6.31 13.89
N ARG A 742 29.39 5.23 13.17
CA ARG A 742 28.06 4.89 12.61
C ARG A 742 27.53 3.60 13.22
N GLY A 743 26.21 3.43 13.21
CA GLY A 743 25.54 2.27 13.77
C GLY A 743 26.10 0.94 13.28
N ILE A 744 26.36 0.81 11.98
CA ILE A 744 26.93 -0.41 11.38
C ILE A 744 28.36 -0.72 11.85
N GLN A 745 29.15 0.29 12.19
CA GLN A 745 30.52 0.08 12.69
C GLN A 745 30.52 -0.47 14.12
N ILE A 746 29.49 -0.15 14.91
CA ILE A 746 29.28 -0.69 16.25
C ILE A 746 28.59 -2.06 16.19
N GLY A 747 27.52 -2.16 15.43
CA GLY A 747 26.73 -3.39 15.30
C GLY A 747 27.44 -4.50 14.54
N LYS A 748 28.40 -4.14 13.67
CA LYS A 748 29.10 -5.07 12.78
C LYS A 748 28.22 -5.92 11.89
N THR A 749 26.96 -5.47 11.71
CA THR A 749 25.94 -6.04 10.84
C THR A 749 25.02 -4.95 10.37
N GLY A 750 24.33 -5.14 9.27
CA GLY A 750 23.37 -4.17 8.76
C GLY A 750 22.43 -4.79 7.75
N VAL A 751 21.18 -4.38 7.77
CA VAL A 751 20.16 -4.86 6.83
C VAL A 751 19.56 -3.71 6.06
N ASN A 752 19.07 -3.99 4.85
CA ASN A 752 18.31 -3.06 4.04
C ASN A 752 19.06 -1.77 3.66
N LEU A 753 20.34 -1.88 3.33
CA LEU A 753 21.13 -0.77 2.80
C LEU A 753 20.77 -0.53 1.33
N TYR A 754 20.87 0.72 0.87
CA TYR A 754 20.72 1.01 -0.55
C TYR A 754 22.02 0.70 -1.31
N PRO A 755 21.94 0.07 -2.50
CA PRO A 755 23.08 -0.07 -3.39
C PRO A 755 23.51 1.33 -3.89
N ARG A 756 24.65 1.39 -4.56
CA ARG A 756 25.19 2.63 -5.14
C ARG A 756 24.22 3.29 -6.11
N GLU A 757 23.62 2.48 -6.99
CA GLU A 757 22.57 2.88 -7.91
C GLU A 757 21.26 2.23 -7.50
N TYR A 758 20.22 3.04 -7.39
CA TYR A 758 18.88 2.57 -7.06
C TYR A 758 17.88 3.00 -8.14
N PRO A 759 17.77 2.21 -9.22
CA PRO A 759 16.77 2.49 -10.25
C PRO A 759 15.35 2.24 -9.71
N VAL A 760 14.50 3.24 -9.87
CA VAL A 760 13.09 3.14 -9.48
C VAL A 760 12.38 2.11 -10.36
N GLN A 761 11.42 1.39 -9.78
CA GLN A 761 10.56 0.47 -10.52
C GLN A 761 9.79 1.18 -11.62
N ARG A 762 9.68 0.52 -12.76
CA ARG A 762 8.85 0.94 -13.89
C ARG A 762 8.10 -0.23 -14.48
N SER A 763 7.03 0.07 -15.19
CA SER A 763 6.29 -0.94 -15.95
C SER A 763 6.04 -0.48 -17.39
N TYR A 764 6.10 -1.44 -18.29
CA TYR A 764 5.68 -1.31 -19.68
C TYR A 764 4.27 -1.87 -19.78
N HIS A 765 3.32 -1.05 -20.20
CA HIS A 765 1.94 -1.44 -20.40
C HIS A 765 1.65 -1.58 -21.87
N MET A 766 0.92 -2.62 -22.23
CA MET A 766 0.40 -2.86 -23.57
C MET A 766 -1.00 -3.44 -23.43
N ASN A 767 -1.94 -2.92 -24.17
CA ASN A 767 -3.28 -3.51 -24.24
C ASN A 767 -3.84 -3.45 -25.66
N ILE A 768 -4.70 -4.39 -25.95
CA ILE A 768 -5.61 -4.38 -27.09
C ILE A 768 -6.96 -4.93 -26.64
N GLY A 769 -8.04 -4.28 -27.04
CA GLY A 769 -9.37 -4.68 -26.60
C GLY A 769 -10.49 -4.23 -27.48
N VAL A 770 -11.65 -4.78 -27.20
CA VAL A 770 -12.90 -4.48 -27.87
C VAL A 770 -13.98 -4.19 -26.85
N GLN A 771 -14.70 -3.09 -27.02
CA GLN A 771 -15.95 -2.82 -26.33
C GLN A 771 -17.12 -2.91 -27.31
N ARG A 772 -18.16 -3.62 -26.94
CA ARG A 772 -19.36 -3.75 -27.76
C ARG A 772 -20.65 -3.57 -26.95
N GLU A 773 -21.50 -2.67 -27.41
CA GLU A 773 -22.85 -2.58 -26.93
C GLU A 773 -23.67 -3.76 -27.45
N LEU A 774 -24.06 -4.66 -26.58
CA LEU A 774 -24.94 -5.79 -26.92
C LEU A 774 -26.41 -5.36 -26.94
N ARG A 775 -26.77 -4.45 -26.04
CA ARG A 775 -28.08 -3.78 -25.90
C ARG A 775 -27.82 -2.38 -25.36
N GLN A 776 -28.82 -1.49 -25.45
CA GLN A 776 -28.71 -0.10 -24.98
C GLN A 776 -28.27 0.04 -23.51
N ASP A 777 -28.50 -0.99 -22.69
CA ASP A 777 -28.19 -1.03 -21.28
C ASP A 777 -27.04 -2.01 -20.93
N MET A 778 -26.42 -2.68 -21.92
CA MET A 778 -25.48 -3.78 -21.69
C MET A 778 -24.25 -3.68 -22.61
N VAL A 779 -23.07 -3.66 -22.00
CA VAL A 779 -21.77 -3.60 -22.68
C VAL A 779 -20.93 -4.82 -22.34
N LEU A 780 -20.36 -5.45 -23.36
CA LEU A 780 -19.30 -6.43 -23.26
C LEU A 780 -17.96 -5.76 -23.55
N THR A 781 -17.01 -5.93 -22.65
CA THR A 781 -15.61 -5.48 -22.80
C THR A 781 -14.70 -6.69 -22.75
N VAL A 782 -13.81 -6.82 -23.71
CA VAL A 782 -12.77 -7.85 -23.76
C VAL A 782 -11.43 -7.18 -24.04
N ASP A 783 -10.51 -7.24 -23.09
CA ASP A 783 -9.16 -6.67 -23.22
C ASP A 783 -8.10 -7.75 -22.99
N PHE A 784 -7.09 -7.79 -23.84
CA PHE A 784 -5.84 -8.44 -23.51
C PHE A 784 -4.84 -7.40 -23.03
N VAL A 785 -4.26 -7.63 -21.86
CA VAL A 785 -3.28 -6.73 -21.25
C VAL A 785 -1.99 -7.50 -20.99
N ARG A 786 -0.87 -6.90 -21.42
CA ARG A 786 0.48 -7.34 -21.04
C ARG A 786 1.17 -6.23 -20.27
N ARG A 787 1.75 -6.60 -19.14
CA ARG A 787 2.64 -5.73 -18.36
C ARG A 787 3.97 -6.38 -18.14
N VAL A 788 5.03 -5.60 -18.22
CA VAL A 788 6.37 -6.02 -17.85
C VAL A 788 6.88 -5.09 -16.77
N PHE A 789 7.05 -5.62 -15.57
CA PHE A 789 7.64 -4.91 -14.43
C PHE A 789 9.14 -5.09 -14.44
N VAL A 790 9.87 -4.00 -14.27
CA VAL A 790 11.33 -3.95 -14.26
C VAL A 790 11.79 -3.17 -13.04
N ASN A 791 12.90 -3.59 -12.46
CA ASN A 791 13.44 -3.05 -11.22
C ASN A 791 12.47 -3.22 -10.02
N THR A 792 11.69 -4.31 -10.00
CA THR A 792 10.92 -4.64 -8.80
C THR A 792 11.86 -4.97 -7.67
N LEU A 793 11.46 -4.62 -6.46
CA LEU A 793 12.28 -4.87 -5.30
C LEU A 793 12.21 -6.34 -4.90
N LEU A 794 13.36 -6.98 -4.78
CA LEU A 794 13.49 -8.39 -4.40
C LEU A 794 13.71 -8.59 -2.89
N GLY A 795 13.68 -7.53 -2.11
CA GLY A 795 13.94 -7.57 -0.68
C GLY A 795 15.40 -7.34 -0.32
N ALA A 796 15.75 -7.64 0.92
CA ALA A 796 17.07 -7.46 1.49
C ALA A 796 17.90 -8.72 1.29
N ILE A 797 18.76 -8.74 0.27
CA ILE A 797 19.63 -9.86 -0.05
C ILE A 797 20.98 -9.68 0.65
N ASP A 798 21.50 -10.74 1.27
CA ASP A 798 22.80 -10.73 1.97
C ASP A 798 23.98 -10.69 1.01
N TYR A 799 24.44 -9.50 0.68
CA TYR A 799 25.63 -9.29 -0.15
C TYR A 799 26.93 -9.61 0.58
N ASN A 800 26.92 -9.64 1.91
CA ASN A 800 28.06 -10.10 2.69
C ASN A 800 28.30 -11.61 2.61
N ARG A 801 27.28 -12.34 2.14
CA ARG A 801 27.32 -13.81 2.04
C ARG A 801 27.74 -14.48 3.38
N PHE A 802 27.33 -13.87 4.49
CA PHE A 802 27.75 -14.21 5.83
C PHE A 802 27.43 -15.65 6.20
N ASN A 803 26.28 -16.14 5.77
CA ASN A 803 25.84 -17.51 6.02
C ASN A 803 26.17 -18.49 4.88
N ARG A 804 26.79 -18.00 3.79
CA ARG A 804 27.12 -18.84 2.66
C ARG A 804 28.27 -19.79 3.01
N PHE A 805 28.16 -21.04 2.56
CA PHE A 805 29.16 -22.08 2.74
C PHE A 805 29.81 -22.44 1.42
N ILE A 806 31.12 -22.56 1.44
CA ILE A 806 31.94 -23.12 0.34
C ILE A 806 32.59 -24.38 0.86
N ASN A 807 32.83 -25.37 -0.02
CA ASN A 807 33.53 -26.56 0.34
C ASN A 807 35.01 -26.39 0.11
N VAL A 808 35.81 -26.34 1.18
CA VAL A 808 37.25 -26.27 1.14
C VAL A 808 37.81 -27.63 1.58
N ASN A 809 38.32 -28.38 0.62
CA ASN A 809 38.91 -29.70 0.87
C ASN A 809 37.96 -30.67 1.64
N GLY A 810 36.65 -30.66 1.28
CA GLY A 810 35.64 -31.47 1.93
C GLY A 810 35.09 -30.93 3.24
N THR A 811 35.55 -29.76 3.69
CA THR A 811 35.04 -29.11 4.90
C THR A 811 34.18 -27.91 4.54
N PRO A 812 32.90 -27.86 4.95
CA PRO A 812 32.03 -26.69 4.78
C PRO A 812 32.61 -25.48 5.51
N THR A 813 32.89 -24.41 4.80
CA THR A 813 33.50 -23.19 5.34
C THR A 813 32.67 -21.98 4.95
N GLN A 814 32.32 -21.13 5.89
CA GLN A 814 31.65 -19.86 5.60
C GLN A 814 32.56 -18.93 4.84
N SER A 815 31.98 -18.18 3.87
CA SER A 815 32.74 -17.32 2.95
C SER A 815 32.21 -15.88 2.91
N PRO A 816 32.15 -15.13 4.03
CA PRO A 816 31.69 -13.75 4.03
C PRO A 816 32.68 -12.84 3.26
N VAL A 817 32.13 -11.79 2.62
CA VAL A 817 32.92 -10.77 1.93
C VAL A 817 33.69 -9.90 2.92
N ILE A 818 33.00 -9.45 3.99
CA ILE A 818 33.66 -8.83 5.15
C ILE A 818 33.90 -9.96 6.15
N PRO A 819 35.17 -10.21 6.55
CA PRO A 819 35.52 -11.34 7.40
C PRO A 819 34.76 -11.40 8.71
N ARG A 820 34.57 -12.58 9.27
CA ARG A 820 33.95 -12.74 10.59
C ARG A 820 34.77 -12.09 11.68
N CYS A 821 34.10 -11.39 12.60
CA CYS A 821 34.73 -10.96 13.83
C CYS A 821 35.17 -12.17 14.70
N THR A 822 36.34 -12.11 15.31
CA THR A 822 36.67 -12.97 16.45
C THR A 822 35.74 -12.67 17.63
N ALA A 823 35.64 -13.57 18.58
CA ALA A 823 34.85 -13.36 19.79
C ALA A 823 35.28 -12.07 20.54
N ALA A 824 36.57 -11.80 20.61
CA ALA A 824 37.12 -10.59 21.22
C ALA A 824 36.73 -9.31 20.45
N GLN A 825 36.80 -9.31 19.12
CA GLN A 825 36.40 -8.16 18.30
C GLN A 825 34.89 -7.91 18.38
N ALA A 826 34.09 -9.00 18.35
CA ALA A 826 32.65 -8.90 18.49
C ALA A 826 32.25 -8.33 19.87
N ALA A 827 32.97 -8.67 20.92
CA ALA A 827 32.76 -8.14 22.26
C ALA A 827 33.24 -6.67 22.39
N ALA A 828 34.44 -6.36 21.86
CA ALA A 828 35.04 -5.04 21.93
C ALA A 828 34.33 -3.96 21.11
N ARG A 829 33.65 -4.34 19.99
CA ARG A 829 32.90 -3.44 19.10
C ARG A 829 33.66 -2.20 18.66
N ASN A 830 34.99 -2.37 18.49
CA ASN A 830 35.80 -1.28 18.02
C ASN A 830 35.36 -0.82 16.64
N PRO A 831 34.96 0.46 16.43
CA PRO A 831 34.52 0.97 15.14
C PRO A 831 35.51 0.75 13.99
N ASN A 832 36.81 0.67 14.31
CA ASN A 832 37.89 0.52 13.33
C ASN A 832 38.08 -0.92 12.85
N ASP A 833 37.53 -1.91 13.55
CA ASP A 833 37.67 -3.31 13.15
C ASP A 833 36.87 -3.59 11.86
N GLN A 834 37.56 -4.10 10.84
CA GLN A 834 36.97 -4.44 9.53
C GLN A 834 36.50 -5.90 9.52
N CYS A 835 35.56 -6.21 10.37
CA CYS A 835 34.96 -7.54 10.48
C CYS A 835 33.42 -7.44 10.63
N SER A 836 32.66 -8.50 10.35
CA SER A 836 31.23 -8.55 10.56
C SER A 836 30.81 -9.65 11.55
N THR A 837 29.72 -9.42 12.26
CA THR A 837 29.07 -10.38 13.16
C THR A 837 27.83 -11.02 12.53
N GLY A 838 27.44 -10.59 11.34
CA GLY A 838 26.22 -11.05 10.69
C GLY A 838 26.06 -10.60 9.25
N VAL A 839 24.85 -10.74 8.79
CA VAL A 839 24.40 -10.36 7.46
C VAL A 839 24.57 -8.85 7.20
N ILE A 840 24.96 -8.49 5.99
CA ILE A 840 24.86 -7.13 5.48
C ILE A 840 24.07 -7.20 4.18
N SER A 841 22.81 -6.79 4.23
CA SER A 841 21.90 -6.95 3.13
C SER A 841 21.53 -5.62 2.46
N PHE A 842 21.25 -5.69 1.17
CA PHE A 842 20.89 -4.54 0.37
C PHE A 842 19.48 -4.68 -0.18
N TRP A 843 18.78 -3.55 -0.25
CA TRP A 843 17.59 -3.43 -1.10
C TRP A 843 17.99 -3.67 -2.55
N THR A 844 17.45 -4.69 -3.17
CA THR A 844 17.90 -5.13 -4.49
C THR A 844 16.83 -4.87 -5.55
N PRO A 845 16.95 -3.75 -6.34
CA PRO A 845 16.00 -3.38 -7.38
C PRO A 845 16.31 -4.11 -8.70
N GLY A 846 16.46 -5.43 -8.67
CA GLY A 846 16.83 -6.25 -9.83
C GLY A 846 15.71 -7.15 -10.33
N GLY A 847 14.57 -7.12 -9.68
CA GLY A 847 13.46 -8.00 -9.98
C GLY A 847 12.79 -7.70 -11.31
N ARG A 848 12.21 -8.74 -11.88
CA ARG A 848 11.42 -8.68 -13.11
C ARG A 848 10.17 -9.53 -12.94
N GLY A 849 9.07 -9.04 -13.52
CA GLY A 849 7.81 -9.77 -13.55
C GLY A 849 7.07 -9.48 -14.85
N VAL A 850 6.26 -10.42 -15.26
CA VAL A 850 5.39 -10.31 -16.43
C VAL A 850 3.98 -10.70 -16.00
N TYR A 851 3.01 -9.88 -16.39
CA TYR A 851 1.59 -10.17 -16.26
C TYR A 851 0.97 -10.18 -17.66
N ASN A 852 0.27 -11.24 -18.00
CA ASN A 852 -0.58 -11.33 -19.17
C ASN A 852 -1.99 -11.64 -18.67
N GLY A 853 -2.99 -10.89 -19.11
CA GLY A 853 -4.37 -11.06 -18.70
C GLY A 853 -5.34 -10.93 -19.87
N LEU A 854 -6.22 -11.92 -20.03
CA LEU A 854 -7.43 -11.78 -20.79
C LEU A 854 -8.54 -11.35 -19.84
N LEU A 855 -9.01 -10.14 -19.98
CA LEU A 855 -9.98 -9.49 -19.12
C LEU A 855 -11.33 -9.43 -19.84
N VAL A 856 -12.36 -10.00 -19.25
CA VAL A 856 -13.71 -9.97 -19.79
C VAL A 856 -14.64 -9.34 -18.79
N LYS A 857 -15.42 -8.35 -19.19
CA LYS A 857 -16.41 -7.68 -18.35
C LYS A 857 -17.74 -7.55 -19.09
N LEU A 858 -18.79 -8.03 -18.47
CA LEU A 858 -20.16 -7.82 -18.91
C LEU A 858 -20.85 -6.94 -17.87
N ASP A 859 -21.19 -5.73 -18.26
CA ASP A 859 -21.84 -4.74 -17.40
C ASP A 859 -23.21 -4.38 -17.93
N LYS A 860 -24.25 -4.64 -17.14
CA LYS A 860 -25.61 -4.22 -17.40
C LYS A 860 -26.02 -3.16 -16.40
N ARG A 861 -26.39 -1.99 -16.89
CA ARG A 861 -26.89 -0.88 -16.09
C ARG A 861 -28.28 -1.18 -15.54
N PHE A 862 -28.63 -0.41 -14.52
CA PHE A 862 -29.97 -0.49 -13.95
C PHE A 862 -31.01 -0.12 -14.99
N SER A 863 -31.75 -1.12 -15.40
CA SER A 863 -32.95 -1.00 -16.25
C SER A 863 -33.85 -2.19 -16.00
N LYS A 864 -35.17 -2.04 -16.20
CA LYS A 864 -36.10 -3.12 -15.98
C LYS A 864 -35.99 -3.77 -14.58
N ARG A 865 -35.66 -2.95 -13.54
CA ARG A 865 -35.55 -3.32 -12.14
C ARG A 865 -34.30 -4.16 -11.77
N TYR A 866 -33.28 -4.28 -12.61
CA TYR A 866 -32.05 -4.97 -12.22
C TYR A 866 -30.81 -4.42 -12.91
N LEU A 867 -29.70 -4.55 -12.25
CA LEU A 867 -28.34 -4.39 -12.80
C LEU A 867 -27.49 -5.61 -12.45
N PHE A 868 -26.47 -5.87 -13.24
CA PHE A 868 -25.42 -6.81 -12.86
C PHE A 868 -24.08 -6.46 -13.51
N THR A 869 -23.01 -6.88 -12.89
CA THR A 869 -21.66 -6.88 -13.45
C THR A 869 -21.05 -8.25 -13.24
N ALA A 870 -20.54 -8.85 -14.31
CA ALA A 870 -19.72 -10.07 -14.23
C ALA A 870 -18.35 -9.73 -14.85
N SER A 871 -17.30 -9.94 -14.09
CA SER A 871 -15.92 -9.73 -14.52
C SER A 871 -15.11 -10.99 -14.36
N TYR A 872 -14.35 -11.34 -15.40
CA TYR A 872 -13.50 -12.51 -15.41
C TYR A 872 -12.10 -12.13 -15.90
N ALA A 873 -11.08 -12.58 -15.21
CA ALA A 873 -9.69 -12.46 -15.63
C ALA A 873 -9.03 -13.84 -15.70
N LEU A 874 -8.54 -14.20 -16.89
CA LEU A 874 -7.59 -15.30 -17.08
C LEU A 874 -6.20 -14.71 -17.05
N THR A 875 -5.41 -15.05 -16.02
CA THR A 875 -4.11 -14.42 -15.79
C THR A 875 -2.96 -15.40 -15.94
N GLY A 876 -1.87 -14.92 -16.50
CA GLY A 876 -0.57 -15.56 -16.51
C GLY A 876 0.47 -14.59 -15.96
N GLN A 877 0.69 -14.65 -14.65
CA GLN A 877 1.72 -13.85 -13.98
C GLN A 877 2.93 -14.71 -13.67
N SER A 878 4.12 -14.20 -13.95
CA SER A 878 5.40 -14.83 -13.59
C SER A 878 6.40 -13.77 -13.16
N GLY A 879 7.28 -14.13 -12.25
CA GLY A 879 8.31 -13.23 -11.76
C GLY A 879 9.27 -13.91 -10.80
N ILE A 880 10.30 -13.18 -10.41
CA ILE A 880 11.23 -13.59 -9.36
C ILE A 880 10.52 -13.39 -8.02
N ASN A 881 10.49 -14.43 -7.17
CA ASN A 881 9.80 -14.42 -5.88
C ASN A 881 10.71 -14.08 -4.68
N GLY A 882 11.86 -13.57 -4.92
CA GLY A 882 12.92 -13.30 -3.96
C GLY A 882 14.22 -13.93 -4.43
N ILE A 883 15.31 -13.58 -3.81
CA ILE A 883 16.63 -14.20 -4.09
C ILE A 883 17.26 -14.55 -2.75
N SER A 884 17.62 -15.83 -2.59
CA SER A 884 18.51 -16.29 -1.55
C SER A 884 19.93 -16.43 -2.10
N ASN A 885 20.06 -16.96 -3.29
CA ASN A 885 21.35 -17.25 -3.94
C ASN A 885 21.75 -16.16 -4.93
N LEU A 886 22.81 -15.40 -4.63
CA LEU A 886 23.35 -14.36 -5.50
C LEU A 886 23.96 -14.89 -6.80
N ASP A 887 24.27 -16.19 -6.88
CA ASP A 887 24.80 -16.83 -8.06
C ASP A 887 23.72 -17.38 -8.98
N ASN A 888 22.49 -17.52 -8.49
CA ASN A 888 21.34 -18.02 -9.24
C ASN A 888 20.06 -17.18 -9.00
N TRP A 889 19.96 -16.02 -9.67
CA TRP A 889 18.85 -15.10 -9.53
C TRP A 889 17.51 -15.64 -10.04
N PHE A 890 17.54 -16.64 -10.91
CA PHE A 890 16.34 -17.20 -11.51
C PHE A 890 15.84 -18.47 -10.80
N GLU A 891 16.49 -18.91 -9.74
CA GLU A 891 16.06 -20.08 -8.96
C GLU A 891 14.62 -19.98 -8.49
N THR A 892 14.18 -18.77 -8.13
CA THR A 892 12.82 -18.49 -7.67
C THR A 892 11.93 -17.84 -8.74
N TYR A 893 12.32 -17.92 -10.02
CA TYR A 893 11.47 -17.43 -11.11
C TYR A 893 10.38 -18.45 -11.42
N GLY A 894 9.12 -18.02 -11.31
CA GLY A 894 7.98 -18.91 -11.56
C GLY A 894 6.63 -18.20 -11.58
N PRO A 895 5.56 -18.97 -11.73
CA PRO A 895 4.19 -18.46 -11.67
C PRO A 895 3.88 -17.75 -10.35
N GLN A 896 3.00 -16.73 -10.44
CA GLN A 896 2.52 -15.95 -9.29
C GLN A 896 1.01 -15.73 -9.40
N GLY A 897 0.35 -15.39 -8.29
CA GLY A 897 -1.05 -14.99 -8.23
C GLY A 897 -2.05 -16.09 -8.62
N ALA A 898 -3.32 -15.77 -8.63
CA ALA A 898 -4.40 -16.64 -9.10
C ALA A 898 -4.44 -16.66 -10.63
N ARG A 899 -4.81 -17.80 -11.24
CA ARG A 899 -4.95 -17.96 -12.70
C ARG A 899 -6.32 -17.52 -13.19
N HIS A 900 -7.35 -17.82 -12.44
CA HIS A 900 -8.74 -17.50 -12.72
C HIS A 900 -9.27 -16.61 -11.62
N ILE A 901 -9.88 -15.48 -12.00
CA ILE A 901 -10.55 -14.56 -11.07
C ILE A 901 -11.92 -14.25 -11.68
N LEU A 902 -12.98 -14.60 -10.98
CA LEU A 902 -14.36 -14.34 -11.38
C LEU A 902 -15.06 -13.54 -10.28
N ASN A 903 -15.56 -12.37 -10.62
CA ASN A 903 -16.35 -11.56 -9.70
C ASN A 903 -17.72 -11.28 -10.32
N VAL A 904 -18.76 -11.37 -9.52
CA VAL A 904 -20.13 -11.13 -9.93
C VAL A 904 -20.80 -10.24 -8.90
N SER A 905 -21.49 -9.22 -9.36
CA SER A 905 -22.40 -8.42 -8.53
C SER A 905 -23.74 -8.26 -9.24
N ALA A 906 -24.81 -8.27 -8.48
CA ALA A 906 -26.14 -8.05 -8.99
C ALA A 906 -27.00 -7.31 -7.96
N LEU A 907 -27.95 -6.54 -8.46
CA LEU A 907 -29.01 -5.88 -7.70
C LEU A 907 -30.32 -6.08 -8.45
N ALA A 908 -31.35 -6.46 -7.72
CA ALA A 908 -32.69 -6.59 -8.26
C ALA A 908 -33.72 -5.92 -7.34
N GLU A 909 -34.62 -5.12 -7.91
CA GLU A 909 -35.81 -4.61 -7.25
C GLU A 909 -36.94 -5.59 -7.44
N LEU A 910 -37.46 -6.08 -6.33
CA LEU A 910 -38.58 -7.01 -6.28
C LEU A 910 -39.92 -6.24 -6.08
N PRO A 911 -41.08 -6.91 -6.32
CA PRO A 911 -42.36 -6.35 -5.92
C PRO A 911 -42.38 -5.92 -4.45
N TRP A 912 -43.25 -4.98 -4.11
CA TRP A 912 -43.43 -4.39 -2.77
C TRP A 912 -42.24 -3.59 -2.24
N GLY A 913 -41.31 -3.16 -3.11
CA GLY A 913 -40.17 -2.31 -2.72
C GLY A 913 -38.98 -3.06 -2.07
N PHE A 914 -38.98 -4.38 -2.12
CA PHE A 914 -37.81 -5.16 -1.70
C PHE A 914 -36.66 -5.03 -2.70
N GLN A 915 -35.44 -5.01 -2.19
CA GLN A 915 -34.21 -5.08 -3.00
C GLN A 915 -33.38 -6.27 -2.57
N VAL A 916 -32.77 -6.98 -3.53
CA VAL A 916 -31.83 -8.06 -3.31
C VAL A 916 -30.51 -7.68 -3.96
N GLY A 917 -29.47 -7.51 -3.13
CA GLY A 917 -28.09 -7.29 -3.54
C GLY A 917 -27.27 -8.56 -3.39
N PHE A 918 -26.46 -8.88 -4.39
CA PHE A 918 -25.55 -10.01 -4.42
C PHE A 918 -24.15 -9.56 -4.82
N ILE A 919 -23.15 -10.10 -4.17
CA ILE A 919 -21.74 -9.91 -4.52
C ILE A 919 -20.98 -11.21 -4.24
N SER A 920 -20.14 -11.62 -5.19
CA SER A 920 -19.29 -12.80 -5.07
C SER A 920 -17.93 -12.53 -5.70
N ALA A 921 -16.87 -12.96 -5.03
CA ALA A 921 -15.52 -12.96 -5.55
C ALA A 921 -14.94 -14.36 -5.43
N MET A 922 -14.52 -14.93 -6.56
CA MET A 922 -13.96 -16.27 -6.65
C MET A 922 -12.62 -16.20 -7.35
N SER A 923 -11.63 -16.91 -6.82
CA SER A 923 -10.32 -17.03 -7.47
C SER A 923 -9.81 -18.44 -7.38
N SER A 924 -8.99 -18.86 -8.37
CA SER A 924 -8.26 -20.11 -8.28
C SER A 924 -7.16 -20.00 -7.22
N ARG A 925 -6.72 -21.15 -6.73
CA ARG A 925 -5.59 -21.22 -5.79
C ARG A 925 -4.35 -20.58 -6.39
N GLY A 926 -3.51 -19.95 -5.55
CA GLY A 926 -2.18 -19.51 -5.94
C GLY A 926 -1.26 -20.67 -6.27
N PRO A 927 -0.16 -20.43 -6.99
CA PRO A 927 0.88 -21.42 -7.18
C PRO A 927 1.51 -21.78 -5.82
N LEU A 928 2.06 -22.99 -5.74
CA LEU A 928 2.70 -23.50 -4.55
C LEU A 928 4.07 -24.10 -4.90
N MET A 929 5.04 -23.90 -4.00
CA MET A 929 6.35 -24.56 -4.06
C MET A 929 6.61 -25.33 -2.79
N PRO A 930 6.58 -26.66 -2.82
CA PRO A 930 7.08 -27.46 -1.73
C PRO A 930 8.58 -27.21 -1.52
N SER A 931 8.97 -27.05 -0.26
CA SER A 931 10.36 -26.74 0.09
C SER A 931 10.88 -27.73 1.11
N VAL A 932 12.17 -28.01 1.01
CA VAL A 932 12.92 -28.76 2.03
C VAL A 932 13.39 -27.77 3.07
N THR A 933 13.07 -28.01 4.33
CA THR A 933 13.43 -27.14 5.45
C THR A 933 14.53 -27.72 6.30
N SER A 934 15.21 -26.88 7.06
CA SER A 934 16.28 -27.23 8.01
C SER A 934 17.60 -27.71 7.38
N VAL A 935 17.72 -27.70 6.07
CA VAL A 935 18.95 -28.06 5.33
C VAL A 935 19.30 -26.96 4.32
N ASP A 936 20.58 -26.79 4.08
CA ASP A 936 21.14 -25.87 3.09
C ASP A 936 21.76 -26.71 1.97
N LEU A 937 20.99 -26.92 0.90
CA LEU A 937 21.37 -27.87 -0.16
C LEU A 937 22.44 -27.31 -1.10
N ASP A 938 22.44 -26.01 -1.34
CA ASP A 938 23.26 -25.33 -2.36
C ASP A 938 24.34 -24.42 -1.77
N GLY A 939 24.40 -24.29 -0.44
CA GLY A 939 25.42 -23.50 0.23
C GLY A 939 25.13 -22.00 0.25
N ASP A 940 23.91 -21.57 -0.08
CA ASP A 940 23.51 -20.16 -0.12
C ASP A 940 23.35 -19.54 1.28
N GLY A 941 23.30 -20.39 2.32
CA GLY A 941 23.11 -20.00 3.73
C GLY A 941 21.65 -19.97 4.18
N THR A 942 20.72 -20.28 3.31
CA THR A 942 19.32 -20.47 3.71
C THR A 942 19.05 -21.94 4.06
N THR A 943 18.09 -22.18 4.96
CA THR A 943 17.71 -23.53 5.38
C THR A 943 16.35 -23.93 4.84
N THR A 944 15.86 -23.24 3.83
CA THR A 944 14.62 -23.52 3.13
C THR A 944 14.88 -23.43 1.64
N THR A 945 15.05 -24.57 1.02
CA THR A 945 15.37 -24.68 -0.41
C THR A 945 14.17 -25.25 -1.16
N PRO A 946 13.76 -24.72 -2.32
CA PRO A 946 12.78 -25.37 -3.18
C PRO A 946 13.14 -26.82 -3.45
N ILE A 947 12.16 -27.74 -3.46
CA ILE A 947 12.47 -29.14 -3.75
C ILE A 947 13.07 -29.26 -5.16
N PRO A 948 14.27 -29.89 -5.31
CA PRO A 948 14.92 -29.98 -6.61
C PRO A 948 14.15 -30.88 -7.59
N GLY A 949 14.32 -30.61 -8.89
CA GLY A 949 13.77 -31.47 -9.96
C GLY A 949 12.37 -31.08 -10.45
N VAL A 950 11.83 -29.93 -9.98
CA VAL A 950 10.59 -29.35 -10.49
C VAL A 950 10.78 -27.83 -10.68
N ASP A 951 10.02 -27.26 -11.61
CA ASP A 951 10.05 -25.81 -11.83
C ASP A 951 9.47 -25.05 -10.63
N PHE A 952 10.06 -23.91 -10.31
CA PHE A 952 9.62 -23.11 -9.16
C PHE A 952 8.15 -22.70 -9.28
N ASN A 953 7.36 -22.90 -8.21
CA ASN A 953 5.95 -22.59 -8.15
C ASN A 953 5.06 -23.30 -9.21
N CYS A 954 5.49 -24.47 -9.73
CA CYS A 954 4.70 -25.19 -10.74
C CYS A 954 3.46 -25.90 -10.19
N PHE A 955 3.40 -26.18 -8.89
CA PHE A 955 2.24 -26.83 -8.27
C PHE A 955 1.02 -25.92 -8.27
N ASN A 956 -0.15 -26.48 -8.45
CA ASN A 956 -1.39 -25.78 -8.79
C ASN A 956 -1.36 -25.08 -10.16
N ARG A 957 -0.35 -25.38 -11.02
CA ARG A 957 -0.25 -24.81 -12.38
C ARG A 957 -0.04 -25.90 -13.43
N GLY A 958 1.08 -26.55 -13.40
CA GLY A 958 1.43 -27.61 -14.34
C GLY A 958 1.87 -28.91 -13.65
N CYS A 959 2.21 -28.85 -12.36
CA CYS A 959 2.66 -29.98 -11.57
C CYS A 959 1.54 -30.50 -10.65
N GLY A 960 1.48 -31.82 -10.48
CA GLY A 960 0.52 -32.54 -9.66
C GLY A 960 1.16 -33.48 -8.63
N LYS A 961 0.35 -34.39 -8.07
CA LYS A 961 0.77 -35.38 -7.06
C LYS A 961 1.91 -36.26 -7.55
N ASP A 962 1.84 -36.72 -8.79
CA ASP A 962 2.85 -37.59 -9.36
C ASP A 962 4.20 -36.91 -9.53
N ASP A 963 4.19 -35.61 -9.85
CA ASP A 963 5.42 -34.82 -9.99
C ASP A 963 6.07 -34.61 -8.62
N LEU A 964 5.28 -34.36 -7.56
CA LEU A 964 5.81 -34.29 -6.20
C LEU A 964 6.36 -35.66 -5.77
N ALA A 965 5.68 -36.77 -6.06
CA ALA A 965 6.14 -38.12 -5.73
C ALA A 965 7.48 -38.43 -6.41
N LYS A 966 7.63 -38.10 -7.70
CA LYS A 966 8.89 -38.24 -8.44
C LYS A 966 9.99 -37.34 -7.85
N ALA A 967 9.70 -36.10 -7.53
CA ALA A 967 10.66 -35.15 -6.93
C ALA A 967 11.15 -35.64 -5.56
N VAL A 968 10.24 -36.10 -4.68
CA VAL A 968 10.59 -36.72 -3.38
C VAL A 968 11.42 -37.96 -3.53
N ALA A 969 11.05 -38.89 -4.45
CA ALA A 969 11.83 -40.10 -4.70
C ALA A 969 13.24 -39.75 -5.22
N SER A 970 13.35 -38.85 -6.17
CA SER A 970 14.63 -38.36 -6.71
C SER A 970 15.48 -37.69 -5.64
N PHE A 971 14.86 -36.82 -4.82
CA PHE A 971 15.53 -36.19 -3.69
C PHE A 971 16.10 -37.19 -2.70
N ASN A 972 15.30 -38.20 -2.30
CA ASN A 972 15.72 -39.22 -1.35
C ASN A 972 16.88 -40.03 -1.90
N GLN A 973 16.85 -40.36 -3.21
CA GLN A 973 17.93 -41.09 -3.86
C GLN A 973 19.24 -40.26 -3.96
N GLN A 974 19.12 -38.97 -4.23
CA GLN A 974 20.28 -38.09 -4.48
C GLN A 974 20.88 -37.50 -3.23
N PHE A 975 20.08 -37.13 -2.25
CA PHE A 975 20.48 -36.27 -1.11
C PHE A 975 20.31 -36.95 0.26
N ALA A 976 19.27 -37.76 0.51
CA ALA A 976 19.02 -38.30 1.84
C ALA A 976 20.20 -39.07 2.43
N GLY A 977 20.49 -38.80 3.70
CA GLY A 977 21.64 -39.37 4.43
C GLY A 977 22.99 -38.73 4.13
N LYS A 978 23.12 -37.89 3.12
CA LYS A 978 24.34 -37.12 2.83
C LYS A 978 24.42 -35.89 3.74
N LYS A 979 25.52 -35.15 3.65
CA LYS A 979 25.70 -33.90 4.37
C LYS A 979 25.30 -32.71 3.49
N ASP A 980 24.60 -31.76 4.07
CA ASP A 980 24.32 -30.47 3.45
C ASP A 980 25.57 -29.56 3.43
N ALA A 981 25.45 -28.36 2.87
CA ALA A 981 26.53 -27.38 2.81
C ALA A 981 27.06 -26.95 4.19
N ARG A 982 26.28 -27.12 5.25
CA ARG A 982 26.65 -26.81 6.65
C ARG A 982 27.17 -28.04 7.43
N GLY A 983 27.21 -29.20 6.77
CA GLY A 983 27.60 -30.48 7.39
C GLY A 983 26.48 -31.18 8.18
N GLN A 984 25.23 -30.73 8.05
CA GLN A 984 24.06 -31.40 8.66
C GLN A 984 23.63 -32.59 7.83
N THR A 985 23.10 -33.63 8.48
CA THR A 985 22.57 -34.79 7.77
C THR A 985 21.22 -34.46 7.13
N ILE A 986 21.13 -34.64 5.82
CA ILE A 986 19.90 -34.39 5.06
C ILE A 986 18.87 -35.48 5.37
N PRO A 987 17.66 -35.14 5.83
CA PRO A 987 16.64 -36.13 6.17
C PRO A 987 16.04 -36.78 4.94
N THR A 988 15.46 -37.97 5.13
CA THR A 988 14.58 -38.60 4.15
C THR A 988 13.23 -37.88 4.16
N LEU A 989 12.75 -37.49 3.00
CA LEU A 989 11.42 -36.86 2.85
C LEU A 989 10.34 -37.94 2.71
N THR A 990 9.16 -37.63 3.30
CA THR A 990 7.96 -38.43 3.14
C THR A 990 6.86 -37.59 2.50
N LEU A 991 6.05 -38.23 1.66
CA LEU A 991 4.88 -37.57 1.08
C LEU A 991 3.82 -37.33 2.16
N PRO A 992 3.15 -36.15 2.15
CA PRO A 992 1.98 -35.91 2.99
C PRO A 992 0.88 -36.95 2.68
N THR A 993 0.09 -37.34 3.67
CA THR A 993 -0.97 -38.38 3.49
C THR A 993 -2.20 -37.81 2.77
N ASN A 994 -2.52 -36.54 3.03
CA ASN A 994 -3.70 -35.87 2.47
C ASN A 994 -3.30 -34.50 1.88
N TYR A 995 -3.13 -34.47 0.56
CA TYR A 995 -2.86 -33.21 -0.16
C TYR A 995 -3.45 -33.29 -1.56
N GLU A 996 -3.85 -32.12 -2.06
CA GLU A 996 -4.39 -31.93 -3.41
C GLU A 996 -3.78 -30.71 -4.07
N PHE A 997 -3.45 -30.85 -5.34
CA PHE A 997 -3.04 -29.76 -6.21
C PHE A 997 -4.08 -29.56 -7.31
N GLY A 998 -4.29 -28.34 -7.74
CA GLY A 998 -5.17 -28.01 -8.85
C GLY A 998 -5.52 -26.53 -8.91
N ASP A 999 -5.96 -26.09 -10.09
CA ASP A 999 -6.40 -24.71 -10.37
C ASP A 999 -7.86 -24.48 -9.93
N ASN A 1000 -8.35 -25.19 -8.92
CA ASN A 1000 -9.73 -25.08 -8.47
C ASN A 1000 -10.02 -23.68 -7.89
N PHE A 1001 -11.23 -23.18 -8.13
CA PHE A 1001 -11.71 -21.95 -7.51
C PHE A 1001 -11.81 -22.12 -5.99
N SER A 1002 -11.36 -21.09 -5.25
CA SER A 1002 -11.64 -20.91 -3.84
C SER A 1002 -12.48 -19.65 -3.65
N SER A 1003 -13.51 -19.71 -2.83
CA SER A 1003 -14.39 -18.60 -2.49
C SER A 1003 -13.87 -17.85 -1.27
#